data_056cbb8b1c63ee61814c64f4a62655b0
#
_entry.id   056cbb8b1c63ee61814c64f4a62655b0
#
_cell.length_a   1.000
_cell.length_b   1.000
_cell.length_c   1.000
_cell.angle_alpha   90.00
_cell.angle_beta   90.00
_cell.angle_gamma   90.00
#
_symmetry.space_group_name_H-M   'P 1'
#
loop_
_entity.id
_entity.type
_entity.pdbx_description
1 polymer ?
#
loop_
_entity_poly.entity_id
_entity_poly.type
_entity_poly.pdbx_seq_one_letter_code
_entity_poly.pdbx_strand_id
1 'polypeptide(L)'
;MEINWNQLDVKWRTKWHEAKDFETNPNEKPKKFITVAYPYPNSPQHIGHGRTYTLADVHARFYRMKGYNVLFPMGFHYTGTPVLGMATRIEAGEKEILDGLRNIYHVPEDVIKTFVEPIKIADYFHEEIKSGMIEMGYSIDWRREFTTIVPGYQKFIEWQITTLRDNDKIIQGSHPVGWCQVCQNPVSQHDTMGDVEPKINDENYLVKFKLDEYVFPITTLRPETLFGITNLWVNPNTIYKKIKADNEKWIVSQECAEKLKFFGKEITIEGDIKGTEIIGKFAKTPHTEQEIPIFEAEFVESGMGTGLVMSVPAHAPKDYQALMDLKSKNHELASKIEPIPIIVTEGYGNIPAKDVCERLGVTDQVDAKLEEATEELYLKEFVNGKLNEKCGDFVNEKVEFGRNKVRDWLKDKNQLESFPTLQNAPIQCRCGCECVVKVLNNQWFLNYGDEEWKKLARNCLDGMNILPNKIKTEFHDVINWLHERACARQQGLGTKLPWDKDWIVESLSDSVIYMAYYTISRFVNDGTVKPENLTKEFFDYLFLDKGDLGTVASSANLSEDVINTMKKEFQYFYPVDARHSGRDLVQNHLSFFVLNHAAIFEEKLWPKEIVVNGSVMMDGAKMSKSMGNIIPLRTAIQDHGADPIRLAIISSAELLQDADFNMESVSGIKNKLESLLDECSTLKKGEIGDLQTEDKWILSKTQSKISEVTEAVEKMRLREALHDILFTFESDLSWYQKRVQAKKRDNVSGILHQINSARVAMLSPFAPHVAEEMWEKLGNSELVSKSSWPEYSSDKVDVNVIQAEELLKSTIEDISNILKVTKISPKKIVIYVNSDSLKSKIYRKILNIMVGGQNNMGVVMKELIADPETIDAKKMPDYVQKVIKDLHSESESIKKMKLESESFNEKEFLMSELSSIGQKEFGVEIEVYSESDSNVYDPKGKARHARPYKPAILIE
;
A
#
# COMPACT_ATOMS: atom_id res chain seq x y z
N MET A 1 -34.04 -2.04 -18.59
CA MET A 1 -33.54 -2.32 -20.00
C MET A 1 -32.20 -3.03 -19.84
N GLU A 2 -32.02 -4.18 -20.48
CA GLU A 2 -30.74 -4.88 -20.40
C GLU A 2 -29.68 -4.12 -21.22
N ILE A 3 -28.59 -3.72 -20.59
CA ILE A 3 -27.52 -2.94 -21.21
C ILE A 3 -26.59 -3.90 -21.98
N ASN A 4 -26.33 -3.62 -23.24
CA ASN A 4 -25.17 -4.21 -23.92
C ASN A 4 -23.91 -3.43 -23.54
N TRP A 5 -23.26 -3.87 -22.47
CA TRP A 5 -22.11 -3.20 -21.88
C TRP A 5 -20.97 -2.99 -22.88
N ASN A 6 -20.65 -3.99 -23.69
CA ASN A 6 -19.59 -3.88 -24.70
C ASN A 6 -19.88 -2.82 -25.76
N GLN A 7 -21.11 -2.73 -26.23
CA GLN A 7 -21.50 -1.69 -27.21
C GLN A 7 -21.46 -0.29 -26.58
N LEU A 8 -21.91 -0.17 -25.33
CA LEU A 8 -21.87 1.07 -24.56
C LEU A 8 -20.41 1.55 -24.33
N ASP A 9 -19.53 0.64 -23.91
CA ASP A 9 -18.11 0.93 -23.69
C ASP A 9 -17.45 1.41 -25.00
N VAL A 10 -17.68 0.73 -26.12
CA VAL A 10 -17.13 1.12 -27.43
C VAL A 10 -17.66 2.48 -27.88
N LYS A 11 -18.99 2.74 -27.72
CA LYS A 11 -19.63 4.02 -28.09
C LYS A 11 -18.88 5.20 -27.44
N TRP A 12 -18.68 5.13 -26.12
CA TRP A 12 -18.15 6.28 -25.38
C TRP A 12 -16.64 6.43 -25.52
N ARG A 13 -15.88 5.33 -25.56
CA ARG A 13 -14.44 5.37 -25.87
C ARG A 13 -14.16 6.01 -27.23
N THR A 14 -14.97 5.69 -28.24
CA THR A 14 -14.83 6.30 -29.57
C THR A 14 -15.09 7.80 -29.52
N LYS A 15 -16.16 8.24 -28.84
CA LYS A 15 -16.47 9.68 -28.67
C LYS A 15 -15.34 10.44 -27.93
N TRP A 16 -14.77 9.87 -26.85
CA TRP A 16 -13.65 10.51 -26.15
C TRP A 16 -12.41 10.61 -27.01
N HIS A 17 -12.10 9.57 -27.78
CA HIS A 17 -10.98 9.56 -28.71
C HIS A 17 -11.13 10.64 -29.80
N GLU A 18 -12.29 10.70 -30.42
CA GLU A 18 -12.61 11.71 -31.46
C GLU A 18 -12.54 13.14 -30.89
N ALA A 19 -13.04 13.34 -29.67
CA ALA A 19 -13.02 14.60 -28.97
C ALA A 19 -11.63 14.98 -28.41
N LYS A 20 -10.64 14.08 -28.46
CA LYS A 20 -9.32 14.22 -27.82
C LYS A 20 -9.42 14.65 -26.36
N ASP A 21 -10.38 14.08 -25.62
CA ASP A 21 -10.86 14.58 -24.35
C ASP A 21 -9.79 14.57 -23.23
N PHE A 22 -8.81 13.65 -23.33
CA PHE A 22 -7.77 13.47 -22.33
C PHE A 22 -6.39 13.99 -22.74
N GLU A 23 -6.27 14.55 -23.96
CA GLU A 23 -5.06 15.20 -24.41
C GLU A 23 -4.89 16.56 -23.71
N THR A 24 -3.73 16.78 -23.12
CA THR A 24 -3.51 17.97 -22.30
C THR A 24 -2.22 18.72 -22.68
N ASN A 25 -2.33 20.04 -22.80
CA ASN A 25 -1.23 20.97 -23.06
C ASN A 25 -1.26 22.10 -22.01
N PRO A 26 -0.15 22.78 -21.73
CA PRO A 26 -0.14 23.96 -20.87
C PRO A 26 -1.18 25.00 -21.23
N ASN A 27 -1.88 25.56 -20.26
CA ASN A 27 -2.86 26.64 -20.41
C ASN A 27 -2.95 27.48 -19.12
N GLU A 28 -3.93 28.38 -19.00
CA GLU A 28 -4.10 29.25 -17.84
C GLU A 28 -4.77 28.61 -16.62
N LYS A 29 -5.27 27.36 -16.74
CA LYS A 29 -5.92 26.65 -15.64
C LYS A 29 -4.90 26.16 -14.61
N PRO A 30 -5.28 25.97 -13.35
CA PRO A 30 -4.45 25.27 -12.38
C PRO A 30 -4.16 23.85 -12.87
N LYS A 31 -2.93 23.36 -12.68
CA LYS A 31 -2.56 22.03 -13.14
C LYS A 31 -2.76 20.99 -12.05
N LYS A 32 -2.97 19.73 -12.48
CA LYS A 32 -2.85 18.56 -11.62
C LYS A 32 -2.10 17.48 -12.40
N PHE A 33 -0.90 17.12 -11.95
CA PHE A 33 -0.10 16.07 -12.55
C PHE A 33 -0.19 14.79 -11.72
N ILE A 34 -0.91 13.81 -12.26
CA ILE A 34 -1.16 12.52 -11.59
C ILE A 34 -0.38 11.44 -12.32
N THR A 35 0.34 10.62 -11.57
CA THR A 35 1.10 9.48 -12.11
C THR A 35 0.79 8.20 -11.35
N VAL A 36 1.01 7.09 -12.01
CA VAL A 36 0.88 5.74 -11.43
C VAL A 36 2.12 4.92 -11.80
N ALA A 37 2.45 3.92 -11.00
CA ALA A 37 3.53 2.99 -11.36
C ALA A 37 3.22 2.37 -12.73
N TYR A 38 4.11 2.55 -13.71
CA TYR A 38 3.92 1.99 -15.03
C TYR A 38 4.09 0.46 -15.00
N PRO A 39 3.35 -0.28 -15.86
CA PRO A 39 3.35 -1.73 -15.84
C PRO A 39 4.63 -2.31 -16.44
N TYR A 40 4.99 -3.50 -15.99
CA TYR A 40 6.02 -4.35 -16.57
C TYR A 40 5.34 -5.35 -17.53
N PRO A 41 5.67 -5.32 -18.85
CA PRO A 41 4.94 -6.10 -19.83
C PRO A 41 5.47 -7.54 -19.97
N ASN A 42 5.31 -8.34 -18.95
CA ASN A 42 5.65 -9.79 -18.97
C ASN A 42 4.42 -10.70 -18.82
N SER A 43 3.25 -10.11 -18.64
CA SER A 43 1.97 -10.82 -18.61
C SER A 43 0.82 -9.81 -18.77
N PRO A 44 -0.40 -10.25 -19.15
CA PRO A 44 -1.55 -9.36 -19.12
C PRO A 44 -1.81 -8.81 -17.72
N GLN A 45 -2.48 -7.66 -17.66
CA GLN A 45 -3.03 -7.19 -16.39
C GLN A 45 -4.16 -8.10 -15.91
N HIS A 46 -4.24 -8.28 -14.61
CA HIS A 46 -5.38 -8.90 -13.94
C HIS A 46 -6.10 -7.86 -13.08
N ILE A 47 -7.24 -8.21 -12.51
CA ILE A 47 -8.09 -7.32 -11.70
C ILE A 47 -7.29 -6.62 -10.59
N GLY A 48 -6.30 -7.29 -10.00
CA GLY A 48 -5.44 -6.70 -8.98
C GLY A 48 -4.67 -5.45 -9.44
N HIS A 49 -4.12 -5.50 -10.65
CA HIS A 49 -3.47 -4.33 -11.25
C HIS A 49 -4.50 -3.21 -11.51
N GLY A 50 -5.72 -3.57 -11.93
CA GLY A 50 -6.81 -2.63 -12.20
C GLY A 50 -7.11 -1.70 -11.02
N ARG A 51 -6.85 -2.12 -9.76
CA ARG A 51 -7.14 -1.29 -8.58
C ARG A 51 -6.34 0.02 -8.59
N THR A 52 -5.03 -0.05 -8.68
CA THR A 52 -4.16 1.14 -8.63
C THR A 52 -4.50 2.12 -9.77
N TYR A 53 -4.70 1.60 -10.98
CA TYR A 53 -5.01 2.42 -12.15
C TYR A 53 -6.41 3.03 -12.09
N THR A 54 -7.40 2.29 -11.60
CA THR A 54 -8.78 2.80 -11.44
C THR A 54 -8.84 3.92 -10.40
N LEU A 55 -8.16 3.78 -9.25
CA LEU A 55 -8.10 4.83 -8.24
C LEU A 55 -7.44 6.11 -8.78
N ALA A 56 -6.36 5.97 -9.55
CA ALA A 56 -5.68 7.11 -10.19
C ALA A 56 -6.56 7.78 -11.25
N ASP A 57 -7.31 7.00 -12.04
CA ASP A 57 -8.23 7.54 -13.05
C ASP A 57 -9.41 8.29 -12.43
N VAL A 58 -10.00 7.78 -11.34
CA VAL A 58 -11.05 8.50 -10.58
C VAL A 58 -10.51 9.83 -10.09
N HIS A 59 -9.29 9.84 -9.53
CA HIS A 59 -8.62 11.05 -9.08
C HIS A 59 -8.42 12.06 -10.23
N ALA A 60 -7.96 11.59 -11.40
CA ALA A 60 -7.75 12.41 -12.59
C ALA A 60 -9.06 13.00 -13.12
N ARG A 61 -10.11 12.20 -13.26
CA ARG A 61 -11.42 12.64 -13.75
C ARG A 61 -12.07 13.65 -12.80
N PHE A 62 -12.00 13.40 -11.49
CA PHE A 62 -12.52 14.33 -10.49
C PHE A 62 -11.87 15.71 -10.61
N TYR A 63 -10.54 15.80 -10.69
CA TYR A 63 -9.87 17.10 -10.80
C TYR A 63 -10.11 17.79 -12.16
N ARG A 64 -10.31 17.06 -13.26
CA ARG A 64 -10.77 17.66 -14.53
C ARG A 64 -12.10 18.35 -14.36
N MET A 65 -13.07 17.68 -13.72
CA MET A 65 -14.38 18.27 -13.42
C MET A 65 -14.30 19.44 -12.43
N LYS A 66 -13.31 19.45 -11.54
CA LYS A 66 -13.00 20.63 -10.66
C LYS A 66 -12.34 21.78 -11.42
N GLY A 67 -12.18 21.68 -12.73
CA GLY A 67 -11.64 22.73 -13.59
C GLY A 67 -10.11 22.76 -13.72
N TYR A 68 -9.41 21.75 -13.21
CA TYR A 68 -7.95 21.64 -13.38
C TYR A 68 -7.56 21.14 -14.78
N ASN A 69 -6.39 21.54 -15.24
CA ASN A 69 -5.73 20.97 -16.39
C ASN A 69 -4.93 19.73 -15.93
N VAL A 70 -5.48 18.53 -16.17
CA VAL A 70 -4.93 17.30 -15.58
C VAL A 70 -4.06 16.56 -16.57
N LEU A 71 -2.79 16.37 -16.22
CA LEU A 71 -1.89 15.47 -16.93
C LEU A 71 -1.92 14.08 -16.26
N PHE A 72 -2.38 13.05 -16.99
CA PHE A 72 -2.35 11.65 -16.59
C PHE A 72 -1.76 10.81 -17.74
N PRO A 73 -0.43 10.62 -17.76
CA PRO A 73 0.28 9.87 -18.78
C PRO A 73 0.55 8.42 -18.39
N MET A 74 0.99 7.60 -19.36
CA MET A 74 1.43 6.22 -19.16
C MET A 74 2.67 5.91 -19.98
N GLY A 75 3.57 5.09 -19.41
CA GLY A 75 4.68 4.44 -20.09
C GLY A 75 4.71 2.96 -19.77
N PHE A 76 5.72 2.23 -20.26
CA PHE A 76 5.89 0.81 -20.06
C PHE A 76 7.33 0.46 -19.69
N HIS A 77 7.47 -0.35 -18.65
CA HIS A 77 8.76 -0.69 -18.07
C HIS A 77 9.35 -1.94 -18.72
N TYR A 78 10.22 -1.78 -19.71
CA TYR A 78 10.87 -2.91 -20.40
C TYR A 78 12.21 -3.30 -19.75
N THR A 79 12.81 -2.41 -18.95
CA THR A 79 14.12 -2.62 -18.33
C THR A 79 14.11 -3.80 -17.36
N GLY A 80 15.15 -4.60 -17.38
CA GLY A 80 15.38 -5.66 -16.40
C GLY A 80 15.47 -7.06 -16.99
N THR A 81 15.42 -8.05 -16.14
CA THR A 81 15.61 -9.46 -16.43
C THR A 81 14.34 -10.33 -16.52
N PRO A 82 13.13 -9.89 -16.07
CA PRO A 82 11.98 -10.78 -16.03
C PRO A 82 11.56 -11.39 -17.36
N VAL A 83 11.60 -10.61 -18.46
CA VAL A 83 11.30 -11.14 -19.81
C VAL A 83 12.40 -12.06 -20.31
N LEU A 84 13.68 -11.83 -19.92
CA LEU A 84 14.78 -12.72 -20.25
C LEU A 84 14.59 -14.08 -19.59
N GLY A 85 14.32 -14.10 -18.27
CA GLY A 85 14.06 -15.34 -17.55
C GLY A 85 12.85 -16.11 -18.11
N MET A 86 11.80 -15.38 -18.50
CA MET A 86 10.62 -15.98 -19.14
C MET A 86 10.98 -16.61 -20.50
N ALA A 87 11.73 -15.92 -21.34
CA ALA A 87 12.16 -16.43 -22.65
C ALA A 87 13.00 -17.70 -22.49
N THR A 88 13.95 -17.72 -21.55
CA THR A 88 14.78 -18.91 -21.23
C THR A 88 13.95 -20.12 -20.82
N ARG A 89 12.92 -19.93 -19.99
CA ARG A 89 12.02 -20.99 -19.54
C ARG A 89 11.10 -21.49 -20.68
N ILE A 90 10.67 -20.59 -21.57
CA ILE A 90 9.91 -20.95 -22.78
C ILE A 90 10.78 -21.76 -23.74
N GLU A 91 12.03 -21.34 -23.99
CA GLU A 91 13.00 -22.05 -24.81
C GLU A 91 13.31 -23.46 -24.26
N ALA A 92 13.38 -23.58 -22.92
CA ALA A 92 13.51 -24.86 -22.23
C ALA A 92 12.26 -25.75 -22.31
N GLY A 93 11.15 -25.23 -22.83
CA GLY A 93 9.89 -25.97 -22.95
C GLY A 93 9.16 -26.19 -21.64
N GLU A 94 9.31 -25.30 -20.66
CA GLU A 94 8.72 -25.43 -19.33
C GLU A 94 7.18 -25.43 -19.40
N LYS A 95 6.58 -26.55 -19.00
CA LYS A 95 5.15 -26.81 -19.19
C LYS A 95 4.26 -25.81 -18.47
N GLU A 96 4.59 -25.41 -17.26
CA GLU A 96 3.78 -24.48 -16.46
C GLU A 96 3.61 -23.11 -17.15
N ILE A 97 4.70 -22.56 -17.69
CA ILE A 97 4.65 -21.28 -18.41
C ILE A 97 3.85 -21.43 -19.72
N LEU A 98 4.12 -22.48 -20.49
CA LEU A 98 3.45 -22.71 -21.77
C LEU A 98 1.97 -22.95 -21.59
N ASP A 99 1.56 -23.71 -20.58
CA ASP A 99 0.15 -23.93 -20.24
C ASP A 99 -0.51 -22.63 -19.74
N GLY A 100 0.17 -21.79 -18.98
CA GLY A 100 -0.31 -20.48 -18.58
C GLY A 100 -0.56 -19.57 -19.79
N LEU A 101 0.38 -19.49 -20.72
CA LEU A 101 0.24 -18.70 -21.95
C LEU A 101 -0.95 -19.17 -22.81
N ARG A 102 -1.15 -20.48 -22.96
CA ARG A 102 -2.23 -21.08 -23.79
C ARG A 102 -3.59 -20.98 -23.10
N ASN A 103 -3.69 -21.42 -21.86
CA ASN A 103 -4.95 -21.71 -21.20
C ASN A 103 -5.50 -20.53 -20.37
N ILE A 104 -4.62 -19.68 -19.84
CA ILE A 104 -5.01 -18.53 -19.00
C ILE A 104 -5.00 -17.24 -19.84
N TYR A 105 -3.93 -17.04 -20.63
CA TYR A 105 -3.76 -15.81 -21.39
C TYR A 105 -4.20 -15.92 -22.85
N HIS A 106 -4.53 -17.11 -23.32
CA HIS A 106 -5.00 -17.40 -24.68
C HIS A 106 -4.10 -16.84 -25.78
N VAL A 107 -2.78 -16.89 -25.56
CA VAL A 107 -1.79 -16.43 -26.54
C VAL A 107 -1.74 -17.43 -27.71
N PRO A 108 -1.83 -16.95 -28.96
CA PRO A 108 -1.76 -17.83 -30.14
C PRO A 108 -0.44 -18.59 -30.21
N GLU A 109 -0.49 -19.85 -30.66
CA GLU A 109 0.68 -20.75 -30.69
C GLU A 109 1.82 -20.25 -31.60
N ASP A 110 1.50 -19.57 -32.66
CA ASP A 110 2.47 -18.93 -33.57
C ASP A 110 3.18 -17.76 -32.90
N VAL A 111 2.49 -17.03 -32.02
CA VAL A 111 3.06 -15.94 -31.21
C VAL A 111 3.95 -16.51 -30.10
N ILE A 112 3.52 -17.57 -29.38
CA ILE A 112 4.32 -18.22 -28.32
C ILE A 112 5.69 -18.64 -28.86
N LYS A 113 5.77 -19.12 -30.10
CA LYS A 113 7.03 -19.51 -30.75
C LYS A 113 8.02 -18.35 -30.91
N THR A 114 7.54 -17.11 -30.95
CA THR A 114 8.38 -15.90 -31.03
C THR A 114 8.95 -15.48 -29.67
N PHE A 115 8.41 -15.99 -28.56
CA PHE A 115 8.74 -15.59 -27.19
C PHE A 115 10.09 -16.10 -26.69
N VAL A 116 10.83 -16.82 -27.53
CA VAL A 116 12.27 -17.08 -27.32
C VAL A 116 13.10 -15.78 -27.43
N GLU A 117 12.54 -14.75 -28.06
CA GLU A 117 13.10 -13.40 -28.08
C GLU A 117 12.42 -12.56 -26.98
N PRO A 118 13.13 -12.12 -25.93
CA PRO A 118 12.55 -11.38 -24.80
C PRO A 118 11.75 -10.14 -25.19
N ILE A 119 12.21 -9.43 -26.23
CA ILE A 119 11.53 -8.21 -26.69
C ILE A 119 10.15 -8.51 -27.26
N LYS A 120 9.92 -9.68 -27.88
CA LYS A 120 8.63 -10.09 -28.42
C LYS A 120 7.60 -10.35 -27.31
N ILE A 121 8.05 -10.83 -26.18
CA ILE A 121 7.21 -10.97 -24.99
C ILE A 121 6.72 -9.58 -24.53
N ALA A 122 7.68 -8.66 -24.37
CA ALA A 122 7.39 -7.31 -23.92
C ALA A 122 6.46 -6.57 -24.90
N ASP A 123 6.72 -6.63 -26.20
CA ASP A 123 5.90 -5.98 -27.21
C ASP A 123 4.45 -6.52 -27.23
N TYR A 124 4.29 -7.85 -27.15
CA TYR A 124 2.97 -8.47 -27.12
C TYR A 124 2.16 -8.05 -25.90
N PHE A 125 2.73 -8.17 -24.71
CA PHE A 125 2.02 -7.82 -23.48
C PHE A 125 1.88 -6.31 -23.27
N HIS A 126 2.73 -5.49 -23.88
CA HIS A 126 2.53 -4.05 -23.95
C HIS A 126 1.18 -3.72 -24.63
N GLU A 127 0.97 -4.24 -25.82
CA GLU A 127 -0.28 -4.01 -26.56
C GLU A 127 -1.51 -4.60 -25.83
N GLU A 128 -1.37 -5.75 -25.18
CA GLU A 128 -2.42 -6.34 -24.36
C GLU A 128 -2.78 -5.46 -23.15
N ILE A 129 -1.79 -4.96 -22.43
CA ILE A 129 -1.96 -4.07 -21.27
C ILE A 129 -2.57 -2.74 -21.71
N LYS A 130 -2.04 -2.12 -22.76
CA LYS A 130 -2.55 -0.86 -23.31
C LYS A 130 -3.99 -0.98 -23.74
N SER A 131 -4.33 -2.05 -24.46
CA SER A 131 -5.71 -2.35 -24.87
C SER A 131 -6.62 -2.48 -23.65
N GLY A 132 -6.21 -3.21 -22.61
CA GLY A 132 -6.96 -3.33 -21.37
C GLY A 132 -7.17 -2.00 -20.64
N MET A 133 -6.16 -1.13 -20.61
CA MET A 133 -6.29 0.22 -20.05
C MET A 133 -7.26 1.11 -20.84
N ILE A 134 -7.23 1.02 -22.17
CA ILE A 134 -8.18 1.71 -23.06
C ILE A 134 -9.59 1.15 -22.85
N GLU A 135 -9.73 -0.17 -22.76
CA GLU A 135 -11.02 -0.84 -22.54
C GLU A 135 -11.62 -0.51 -21.17
N MET A 136 -10.81 -0.33 -20.13
CA MET A 136 -11.23 0.18 -18.82
C MET A 136 -11.65 1.66 -18.85
N GLY A 137 -11.43 2.36 -19.96
CA GLY A 137 -11.76 3.78 -20.11
C GLY A 137 -10.85 4.70 -19.30
N TYR A 138 -9.59 4.32 -19.04
CA TYR A 138 -8.68 5.22 -18.31
C TYR A 138 -8.37 6.47 -19.12
N SER A 139 -8.45 7.62 -18.47
CA SER A 139 -8.34 8.94 -19.08
C SER A 139 -6.88 9.39 -19.31
N ILE A 140 -6.13 8.54 -20.02
CA ILE A 140 -4.67 8.69 -20.22
C ILE A 140 -4.38 9.53 -21.48
N ASP A 141 -3.40 10.44 -21.37
CA ASP A 141 -2.82 11.13 -22.54
C ASP A 141 -1.76 10.24 -23.21
N TRP A 142 -2.19 9.40 -24.14
CA TRP A 142 -1.35 8.42 -24.84
C TRP A 142 -0.29 9.05 -25.76
N ARG A 143 -0.35 10.33 -26.06
CA ARG A 143 0.71 11.01 -26.82
C ARG A 143 2.06 11.00 -26.10
N ARG A 144 2.04 10.77 -24.79
CA ARG A 144 3.22 10.78 -23.91
C ARG A 144 3.74 9.39 -23.57
N GLU A 145 3.21 8.37 -24.21
CA GLU A 145 3.61 6.99 -24.05
C GLU A 145 5.08 6.79 -24.43
N PHE A 146 5.79 5.96 -23.69
CA PHE A 146 7.13 5.51 -24.03
C PHE A 146 7.43 4.17 -23.39
N THR A 147 8.48 3.49 -23.89
CA THR A 147 9.07 2.35 -23.20
C THR A 147 10.46 2.73 -22.66
N THR A 148 10.92 2.05 -21.61
CA THR A 148 12.21 2.40 -20.98
C THR A 148 13.43 2.04 -21.82
N ILE A 149 13.26 1.43 -22.99
CA ILE A 149 14.33 1.07 -23.92
C ILE A 149 14.37 1.95 -25.19
N VAL A 150 13.42 2.91 -25.34
CA VAL A 150 13.50 3.82 -26.49
C VAL A 150 14.69 4.77 -26.34
N PRO A 151 15.36 5.11 -27.46
CA PRO A 151 16.59 5.91 -27.42
C PRO A 151 16.46 7.24 -26.66
N GLY A 152 15.32 7.94 -26.80
CA GLY A 152 15.07 9.20 -26.09
C GLY A 152 15.03 9.02 -24.56
N TYR A 153 14.39 7.96 -24.10
CA TYR A 153 14.37 7.64 -22.65
C TYR A 153 15.75 7.19 -22.15
N GLN A 154 16.49 6.41 -22.96
CA GLN A 154 17.86 6.04 -22.60
C GLN A 154 18.75 7.27 -22.39
N LYS A 155 18.61 8.32 -23.23
CA LYS A 155 19.31 9.60 -23.02
C LYS A 155 18.93 10.29 -21.71
N PHE A 156 17.66 10.23 -21.34
CA PHE A 156 17.19 10.76 -20.06
C PHE A 156 17.80 9.98 -18.87
N ILE A 157 17.90 8.66 -18.96
CA ILE A 157 18.54 7.85 -17.93
C ILE A 157 20.05 8.06 -17.89
N GLU A 158 20.72 8.20 -19.04
CA GLU A 158 22.14 8.59 -19.09
C GLU A 158 22.37 9.90 -18.33
N TRP A 159 21.48 10.90 -18.50
CA TRP A 159 21.50 12.16 -17.75
C TRP A 159 21.26 11.96 -16.26
N GLN A 160 20.21 11.24 -15.88
CA GLN A 160 19.84 10.98 -14.48
C GLN A 160 21.02 10.38 -13.71
N ILE A 161 21.58 9.27 -14.26
CA ILE A 161 22.63 8.52 -13.57
C ILE A 161 23.95 9.31 -13.52
N THR A 162 24.22 10.13 -14.55
CA THR A 162 25.37 11.03 -14.55
C THR A 162 25.21 12.13 -13.50
N THR A 163 24.02 12.71 -13.39
CA THR A 163 23.72 13.74 -12.37
C THR A 163 23.87 13.20 -10.95
N LEU A 164 23.41 11.96 -10.70
CA LEU A 164 23.59 11.31 -9.39
C LEU A 164 25.08 11.06 -9.10
N ARG A 165 25.86 10.66 -10.10
CA ARG A 165 27.30 10.49 -9.95
C ARG A 165 28.01 11.82 -9.69
N ASP A 166 27.67 12.86 -10.43
CA ASP A 166 28.23 14.20 -10.26
C ASP A 166 27.91 14.80 -8.87
N ASN A 167 26.84 14.31 -8.23
CA ASN A 167 26.44 14.68 -6.87
C ASN A 167 26.96 13.67 -5.81
N ASP A 168 27.94 12.83 -6.11
CA ASP A 168 28.55 11.83 -5.21
C ASP A 168 27.53 10.82 -4.62
N LYS A 169 26.42 10.54 -5.34
CA LYS A 169 25.39 9.59 -4.93
C LYS A 169 25.60 8.18 -5.51
N ILE A 170 26.57 8.02 -6.41
CA ILE A 170 26.96 6.72 -6.97
C ILE A 170 28.40 6.43 -6.58
N ILE A 171 28.61 5.27 -6.00
CA ILE A 171 29.91 4.78 -5.58
C ILE A 171 30.24 3.44 -6.26
N GLN A 172 31.53 3.14 -6.40
CA GLN A 172 32.00 1.83 -6.81
C GLN A 172 32.56 1.10 -5.58
N GLY A 173 32.20 -0.13 -5.40
CA GLY A 173 32.63 -0.88 -4.21
C GLY A 173 32.52 -2.40 -4.39
N SER A 174 32.95 -3.09 -3.35
CA SER A 174 32.82 -4.54 -3.22
C SER A 174 31.79 -4.82 -2.13
N HIS A 175 30.64 -5.34 -2.54
CA HIS A 175 29.55 -5.66 -1.60
C HIS A 175 28.97 -7.04 -1.87
N PRO A 176 28.47 -7.74 -0.83
CA PRO A 176 27.71 -8.96 -1.02
C PRO A 176 26.33 -8.64 -1.62
N VAL A 177 25.92 -9.40 -2.61
CA VAL A 177 24.60 -9.29 -3.28
C VAL A 177 24.00 -10.67 -3.42
N GLY A 178 22.64 -10.73 -3.49
CA GLY A 178 21.97 -11.91 -4.00
C GLY A 178 22.39 -12.14 -5.45
N TRP A 179 22.68 -13.37 -5.84
CA TRP A 179 23.23 -13.70 -7.13
C TRP A 179 22.57 -14.93 -7.74
N CYS A 180 22.18 -14.85 -9.00
CA CYS A 180 21.76 -16.00 -9.79
C CYS A 180 22.93 -16.58 -10.60
N GLN A 181 23.23 -17.86 -10.37
CA GLN A 181 24.34 -18.54 -11.05
C GLN A 181 24.04 -18.82 -12.53
N VAL A 182 22.79 -18.97 -12.93
CA VAL A 182 22.35 -19.19 -14.31
C VAL A 182 22.31 -17.89 -15.10
N CYS A 183 21.64 -16.88 -14.57
CA CYS A 183 21.55 -15.57 -15.23
C CYS A 183 22.85 -14.76 -15.15
N GLN A 184 23.81 -15.17 -14.29
CA GLN A 184 25.04 -14.42 -14.04
C GLN A 184 24.82 -12.95 -13.71
N ASN A 185 23.81 -12.68 -12.87
CA ASN A 185 23.40 -11.33 -12.48
C ASN A 185 23.12 -11.21 -10.97
N PRO A 186 23.36 -10.02 -10.38
CA PRO A 186 22.79 -9.67 -9.10
C PRO A 186 21.26 -9.76 -9.14
N VAL A 187 20.64 -10.18 -8.04
CA VAL A 187 19.21 -10.43 -7.93
C VAL A 187 18.62 -9.48 -6.89
N SER A 188 17.57 -8.78 -7.27
CA SER A 188 16.74 -7.94 -6.40
C SER A 188 15.31 -8.49 -6.35
N GLN A 189 14.44 -7.84 -5.61
CA GLN A 189 13.04 -8.28 -5.42
C GLN A 189 12.34 -8.64 -6.74
N HIS A 190 12.47 -7.81 -7.77
CA HIS A 190 11.81 -8.04 -9.06
C HIS A 190 12.45 -9.15 -9.92
N ASP A 191 13.64 -9.59 -9.55
CA ASP A 191 14.34 -10.68 -10.24
C ASP A 191 14.02 -12.06 -9.64
N THR A 192 13.27 -12.11 -8.52
CA THR A 192 12.94 -13.35 -7.80
C THR A 192 11.52 -13.83 -8.09
N MET A 193 11.28 -15.13 -7.90
CA MET A 193 9.94 -15.69 -7.86
C MET A 193 9.21 -15.19 -6.59
N GLY A 194 7.96 -14.72 -6.77
CA GLY A 194 7.16 -14.19 -5.68
C GLY A 194 7.56 -12.80 -5.20
N ASP A 195 8.41 -12.09 -5.95
CA ASP A 195 8.87 -10.72 -5.64
C ASP A 195 9.47 -10.61 -4.22
N VAL A 196 10.31 -11.58 -3.84
CA VAL A 196 10.98 -11.65 -2.54
C VAL A 196 12.33 -10.93 -2.62
N GLU A 197 12.55 -9.91 -1.78
CA GLU A 197 13.86 -9.24 -1.68
C GLU A 197 14.87 -10.15 -0.98
N PRO A 198 16.03 -10.43 -1.61
CA PRO A 198 17.13 -11.15 -0.95
C PRO A 198 17.67 -10.33 0.23
N LYS A 199 17.51 -10.84 1.44
CA LYS A 199 18.06 -10.20 2.64
C LYS A 199 19.45 -10.76 2.92
N ILE A 200 20.47 -9.92 2.74
CA ILE A 200 21.84 -10.27 3.06
C ILE A 200 22.09 -10.07 4.56
N ASN A 201 22.59 -11.11 5.19
CA ASN A 201 23.16 -11.01 6.53
C ASN A 201 24.70 -10.91 6.39
N ASP A 202 25.23 -9.72 6.57
CA ASP A 202 26.66 -9.42 6.52
C ASP A 202 27.34 -9.48 7.90
N GLU A 203 26.54 -9.69 8.97
CA GLU A 203 27.03 -9.87 10.34
C GLU A 203 27.43 -11.31 10.67
N ASN A 204 27.55 -12.18 9.67
CA ASN A 204 28.08 -13.52 9.83
C ASN A 204 29.58 -13.53 9.49
N TYR A 205 30.38 -14.13 10.34
CA TYR A 205 31.84 -14.05 10.27
C TYR A 205 32.48 -15.41 10.35
N LEU A 206 33.64 -15.57 9.70
CA LEU A 206 34.57 -16.71 9.84
C LEU A 206 35.59 -16.37 10.92
N VAL A 207 35.61 -17.11 12.00
CA VAL A 207 36.69 -17.07 13.03
C VAL A 207 37.70 -18.17 12.71
N LYS A 208 38.99 -17.81 12.63
CA LYS A 208 40.08 -18.71 12.18
C LYS A 208 40.71 -19.47 13.34
N PHE A 209 40.41 -20.73 13.48
CA PHE A 209 41.13 -21.67 14.36
C PHE A 209 42.29 -22.35 13.63
N LYS A 210 43.26 -22.87 14.31
CA LYS A 210 44.40 -23.59 13.71
C LYS A 210 44.37 -25.07 14.09
N LEU A 211 44.45 -25.94 13.08
CA LEU A 211 44.60 -27.38 13.24
C LEU A 211 45.78 -27.81 12.43
N ASP A 212 46.89 -28.11 13.09
CA ASP A 212 48.21 -28.40 12.45
C ASP A 212 48.60 -27.25 11.49
N GLU A 213 48.82 -27.54 10.22
CA GLU A 213 49.12 -26.55 9.17
C GLU A 213 47.85 -25.90 8.54
N TYR A 214 46.66 -26.33 8.92
CA TYR A 214 45.38 -25.89 8.37
C TYR A 214 44.66 -24.85 9.25
N VAL A 215 43.97 -23.92 8.60
CA VAL A 215 42.95 -23.07 9.23
C VAL A 215 41.63 -23.83 9.25
N PHE A 216 40.98 -23.77 10.36
CA PHE A 216 39.63 -24.31 10.63
C PHE A 216 38.68 -23.10 10.76
N PRO A 217 38.15 -22.57 9.65
CA PRO A 217 37.33 -21.38 9.70
C PRO A 217 35.92 -21.77 10.19
N ILE A 218 35.40 -21.09 11.18
CA ILE A 218 34.11 -21.39 11.79
C ILE A 218 33.20 -20.18 11.71
N THR A 219 32.00 -20.36 11.18
CA THR A 219 30.99 -19.29 11.10
C THR A 219 30.38 -18.98 12.45
N THR A 220 30.23 -17.69 12.74
CA THR A 220 29.51 -17.22 13.93
C THR A 220 28.83 -15.87 13.70
N LEU A 221 27.64 -15.69 14.28
CA LEU A 221 26.96 -14.41 14.43
C LEU A 221 27.36 -13.72 15.74
N ARG A 222 28.08 -14.44 16.63
CA ARG A 222 28.34 -14.02 18.01
C ARG A 222 29.84 -14.11 18.34
N PRO A 223 30.71 -13.27 17.72
CA PRO A 223 32.15 -13.33 17.91
C PRO A 223 32.56 -13.12 19.39
N GLU A 224 31.75 -12.43 20.20
CA GLU A 224 31.98 -12.24 21.63
C GLU A 224 31.99 -13.55 22.41
N THR A 225 31.31 -14.60 21.92
CA THR A 225 31.25 -15.88 22.62
C THR A 225 32.53 -16.69 22.51
N LEU A 226 33.49 -16.24 21.71
CA LEU A 226 34.82 -16.87 21.61
C LEU A 226 35.55 -17.03 22.96
N PHE A 227 35.28 -16.11 23.89
CA PHE A 227 35.89 -16.18 25.24
C PHE A 227 35.32 -17.32 26.11
N GLY A 228 34.19 -17.89 25.74
CA GLY A 228 33.53 -19.02 26.42
C GLY A 228 33.68 -20.36 25.70
N ILE A 229 34.56 -20.44 24.70
CA ILE A 229 34.71 -21.65 23.89
C ILE A 229 35.35 -22.78 24.68
N THR A 230 34.86 -24.00 24.48
CA THR A 230 35.35 -25.20 25.16
C THR A 230 35.89 -26.27 24.21
N ASN A 231 35.31 -26.40 23.04
CA ASN A 231 35.63 -27.42 22.04
C ASN A 231 35.10 -26.98 20.66
N LEU A 232 35.43 -27.74 19.63
CA LEU A 232 34.82 -27.64 18.31
C LEU A 232 33.95 -28.87 18.03
N TRP A 233 32.93 -28.69 17.20
CA TRP A 233 32.05 -29.77 16.72
C TRP A 233 32.27 -30.07 15.25
N VAL A 234 32.29 -31.33 14.92
CA VAL A 234 32.48 -31.90 13.58
C VAL A 234 31.51 -33.05 13.37
N ASN A 235 30.87 -33.13 12.20
CA ASN A 235 30.03 -34.29 11.86
C ASN A 235 30.89 -35.47 11.44
N PRO A 236 30.82 -36.64 12.08
CA PRO A 236 31.64 -37.79 11.77
C PRO A 236 31.38 -38.36 10.35
N ASN A 237 30.17 -38.16 9.81
CA ASN A 237 29.72 -38.69 8.53
C ASN A 237 30.05 -37.77 7.35
N THR A 238 30.51 -36.53 7.60
CA THR A 238 30.86 -35.55 6.56
C THR A 238 32.25 -35.77 6.04
N ILE A 239 32.42 -35.68 4.70
CA ILE A 239 33.72 -35.62 4.03
C ILE A 239 34.05 -34.15 3.82
N TYR A 240 35.03 -33.65 4.54
CA TYR A 240 35.53 -32.30 4.42
C TYR A 240 36.57 -32.21 3.33
N LYS A 241 36.73 -31.01 2.76
CA LYS A 241 37.74 -30.70 1.75
C LYS A 241 38.92 -29.98 2.36
N LYS A 242 40.10 -30.44 2.07
CA LYS A 242 41.35 -29.70 2.24
C LYS A 242 41.49 -28.78 1.03
N ILE A 243 41.46 -27.50 1.25
CA ILE A 243 41.53 -26.50 0.17
C ILE A 243 42.68 -25.53 0.42
N LYS A 244 43.23 -25.02 -0.67
CA LYS A 244 44.01 -23.81 -0.65
C LYS A 244 43.08 -22.65 -0.98
N ALA A 245 42.87 -21.74 -0.01
CA ALA A 245 42.07 -20.55 -0.15
C ALA A 245 43.02 -19.34 -0.15
N ASP A 246 43.22 -18.72 -1.30
CA ASP A 246 44.26 -17.73 -1.53
C ASP A 246 45.64 -18.24 -1.08
N ASN A 247 46.21 -17.71 0.00
CA ASN A 247 47.52 -18.11 0.54
C ASN A 247 47.45 -19.04 1.75
N GLU A 248 46.26 -19.42 2.21
CA GLU A 248 46.03 -20.22 3.42
C GLU A 248 45.51 -21.63 3.04
N LYS A 249 45.86 -22.62 3.83
CA LYS A 249 45.28 -23.96 3.73
C LYS A 249 44.09 -24.08 4.68
N TRP A 250 42.92 -24.44 4.18
CA TRP A 250 41.68 -24.53 4.98
C TRP A 250 41.10 -25.97 4.94
N ILE A 251 40.36 -26.32 6.01
CA ILE A 251 39.48 -27.50 6.02
C ILE A 251 38.05 -26.98 6.18
N VAL A 252 37.20 -27.30 5.22
CA VAL A 252 35.77 -26.89 5.17
C VAL A 252 34.92 -27.97 4.52
N SER A 253 33.59 -27.85 4.60
CA SER A 253 32.70 -28.70 3.83
C SER A 253 32.79 -28.44 2.32
N GLN A 254 32.32 -29.38 1.49
CA GLN A 254 32.26 -29.22 0.03
C GLN A 254 31.43 -28.01 -0.34
N GLU A 255 30.26 -27.85 0.29
CA GLU A 255 29.33 -26.76 0.05
C GLU A 255 29.93 -25.39 0.41
N CYS A 256 30.72 -25.34 1.48
CA CYS A 256 31.46 -24.13 1.83
C CYS A 256 32.53 -23.78 0.81
N ALA A 257 33.30 -24.77 0.34
CA ALA A 257 34.33 -24.57 -0.68
C ALA A 257 33.73 -23.99 -1.98
N GLU A 258 32.50 -24.36 -2.33
CA GLU A 258 31.79 -23.82 -3.48
C GLU A 258 31.32 -22.39 -3.23
N LYS A 259 30.77 -22.09 -2.04
CA LYS A 259 30.36 -20.74 -1.65
C LYS A 259 31.53 -19.75 -1.64
N LEU A 260 32.70 -20.16 -1.16
CA LEU A 260 33.86 -19.28 -1.08
C LEU A 260 34.33 -18.76 -2.45
N LYS A 261 34.09 -19.48 -3.54
CA LYS A 261 34.35 -19.01 -4.91
C LYS A 261 33.52 -17.76 -5.27
N PHE A 262 32.33 -17.67 -4.74
CA PHE A 262 31.49 -16.49 -4.94
C PHE A 262 31.90 -15.28 -4.08
N PHE A 263 32.77 -15.48 -3.08
CA PHE A 263 33.31 -14.41 -2.26
C PHE A 263 34.66 -13.85 -2.78
N GLY A 264 35.04 -14.23 -4.01
CA GLY A 264 36.25 -13.73 -4.66
C GLY A 264 37.53 -14.42 -4.22
N LYS A 265 37.45 -15.55 -3.52
CA LYS A 265 38.61 -16.33 -3.11
C LYS A 265 39.05 -17.29 -4.22
N GLU A 266 40.36 -17.39 -4.44
CA GLU A 266 40.96 -18.42 -5.29
C GLU A 266 41.00 -19.76 -4.53
N ILE A 267 40.17 -20.71 -4.95
CA ILE A 267 39.99 -22.00 -4.27
C ILE A 267 40.58 -23.14 -5.12
N THR A 268 41.54 -23.87 -4.55
CA THR A 268 42.04 -25.12 -5.09
C THR A 268 41.80 -26.26 -4.10
N ILE A 269 41.13 -27.33 -4.52
CA ILE A 269 40.93 -28.53 -3.69
C ILE A 269 42.19 -29.38 -3.74
N GLU A 270 42.81 -29.63 -2.56
CA GLU A 270 44.02 -30.41 -2.42
C GLU A 270 43.77 -31.85 -2.00
N GLY A 271 42.62 -32.16 -1.42
CA GLY A 271 42.23 -33.50 -1.02
C GLY A 271 41.02 -33.55 -0.09
N ASP A 272 40.71 -34.73 0.37
CA ASP A 272 39.60 -35.04 1.26
C ASP A 272 40.08 -35.44 2.65
N ILE A 273 39.26 -35.19 3.67
CA ILE A 273 39.44 -35.71 5.03
C ILE A 273 38.09 -36.06 5.61
N LYS A 274 37.96 -37.23 6.22
CA LYS A 274 36.69 -37.62 6.89
C LYS A 274 36.58 -36.97 8.25
N GLY A 275 35.34 -36.65 8.67
CA GLY A 275 35.08 -36.13 10.02
C GLY A 275 35.67 -36.98 11.11
N THR A 276 35.63 -38.31 10.96
CA THR A 276 36.22 -39.27 11.91
C THR A 276 37.74 -39.15 12.03
N GLU A 277 38.45 -38.60 11.02
CA GLU A 277 39.90 -38.37 11.08
C GLU A 277 40.29 -37.06 11.77
N ILE A 278 39.30 -36.20 11.98
CA ILE A 278 39.46 -34.90 12.63
C ILE A 278 39.09 -34.98 14.12
N ILE A 279 38.10 -35.78 14.44
CA ILE A 279 37.62 -35.99 15.82
C ILE A 279 38.75 -36.54 16.69
N GLY A 280 38.85 -36.03 17.92
CA GLY A 280 39.89 -36.35 18.89
C GLY A 280 41.20 -35.56 18.75
N LYS A 281 41.34 -34.74 17.67
CA LYS A 281 42.45 -33.81 17.55
C LYS A 281 42.20 -32.55 18.39
N PHE A 282 43.20 -31.65 18.47
CA PHE A 282 43.16 -30.41 19.20
C PHE A 282 43.37 -29.23 18.24
N ALA A 283 42.49 -28.23 18.28
CA ALA A 283 42.65 -27.00 17.54
C ALA A 283 43.05 -25.84 18.46
N LYS A 284 43.84 -24.89 17.96
CA LYS A 284 44.24 -23.70 18.68
C LYS A 284 43.26 -22.57 18.48
N THR A 285 42.86 -21.94 19.59
CA THR A 285 41.97 -20.79 19.57
C THR A 285 42.69 -19.54 19.04
N PRO A 286 42.01 -18.65 18.29
CA PRO A 286 42.63 -17.47 17.67
C PRO A 286 43.06 -16.40 18.72
N HIS A 287 42.40 -16.31 19.86
CA HIS A 287 42.62 -15.25 20.84
C HIS A 287 43.71 -15.58 21.89
N THR A 288 43.92 -16.84 22.26
CA THR A 288 44.88 -17.26 23.33
C THR A 288 45.84 -18.34 22.87
N GLU A 289 45.68 -18.89 21.70
CA GLU A 289 46.40 -20.08 21.20
C GLU A 289 46.21 -21.34 22.08
N GLN A 290 45.22 -21.35 22.95
CA GLN A 290 44.88 -22.49 23.79
C GLN A 290 44.43 -23.65 22.92
N GLU A 291 44.87 -24.86 23.23
CA GLU A 291 44.43 -26.10 22.59
C GLU A 291 43.07 -26.54 23.16
N ILE A 292 42.06 -26.72 22.27
CA ILE A 292 40.77 -27.23 22.59
C ILE A 292 40.44 -28.47 21.77
N PRO A 293 39.75 -29.50 22.35
CA PRO A 293 39.46 -30.73 21.65
C PRO A 293 38.42 -30.56 20.57
N ILE A 294 38.41 -31.44 19.58
CA ILE A 294 37.39 -31.56 18.51
C ILE A 294 36.56 -32.82 18.79
N PHE A 295 35.25 -32.65 18.94
CA PHE A 295 34.29 -33.70 19.23
C PHE A 295 33.31 -33.94 18.07
N GLU A 296 32.66 -35.11 18.09
CA GLU A 296 31.55 -35.41 17.19
C GLU A 296 30.26 -34.74 17.62
N ALA A 297 29.48 -34.27 16.64
CA ALA A 297 28.08 -33.86 16.87
C ALA A 297 27.21 -34.11 15.63
N GLU A 298 26.05 -34.70 15.82
CA GLU A 298 25.10 -35.05 14.77
C GLU A 298 24.37 -33.82 14.22
N PHE A 299 24.21 -32.79 15.01
CA PHE A 299 23.52 -31.53 14.59
C PHE A 299 24.36 -30.67 13.65
N VAL A 300 25.62 -30.98 13.40
CA VAL A 300 26.48 -30.22 12.47
C VAL A 300 26.14 -30.62 11.02
N GLU A 301 25.54 -29.65 10.29
CA GLU A 301 25.16 -29.83 8.90
C GLU A 301 26.27 -29.34 7.95
N SER A 302 26.62 -30.12 6.92
CA SER A 302 27.67 -29.73 5.94
C SER A 302 27.30 -28.49 5.14
N GLY A 303 26.02 -28.26 4.85
CA GLY A 303 25.49 -27.10 4.11
C GLY A 303 25.45 -25.80 4.92
N MET A 304 25.56 -25.88 6.27
CA MET A 304 25.49 -24.72 7.15
C MET A 304 26.89 -24.16 7.43
N GLY A 305 27.11 -22.89 7.08
CA GLY A 305 28.38 -22.21 7.30
C GLY A 305 29.54 -22.94 6.61
N THR A 306 30.52 -23.30 7.41
CA THR A 306 31.72 -24.07 6.96
C THR A 306 31.58 -25.58 7.18
N GLY A 307 30.47 -26.03 7.73
CA GLY A 307 30.29 -27.42 8.19
C GLY A 307 31.04 -27.73 9.49
N LEU A 308 31.51 -26.71 10.20
CA LEU A 308 32.25 -26.77 11.46
C LEU A 308 31.59 -25.78 12.44
N VAL A 309 31.52 -26.14 13.74
CA VAL A 309 30.85 -25.31 14.75
C VAL A 309 31.75 -25.13 15.97
N MET A 310 31.85 -23.92 16.50
CA MET A 310 32.49 -23.65 17.80
C MET A 310 31.50 -23.88 18.93
N SER A 311 31.98 -24.52 20.00
CA SER A 311 31.17 -24.89 21.15
C SER A 311 31.27 -23.87 22.26
N VAL A 312 30.13 -23.27 22.64
CA VAL A 312 30.02 -22.34 23.78
C VAL A 312 28.88 -22.80 24.72
N PRO A 313 29.04 -23.93 25.40
CA PRO A 313 27.95 -24.62 26.08
C PRO A 313 27.33 -23.85 27.25
N ALA A 314 27.92 -22.75 27.72
CA ALA A 314 27.28 -21.88 28.70
C ALA A 314 26.18 -21.01 28.07
N HIS A 315 26.27 -20.66 26.77
CA HIS A 315 25.46 -19.65 26.06
C HIS A 315 24.77 -20.17 24.78
N ALA A 316 24.97 -21.41 24.42
CA ALA A 316 24.33 -22.05 23.27
C ALA A 316 23.65 -23.37 23.71
N PRO A 317 22.30 -23.44 23.70
CA PRO A 317 21.56 -24.63 24.12
C PRO A 317 21.93 -25.91 23.35
N LYS A 318 22.16 -25.84 22.03
CA LYS A 318 22.59 -26.99 21.23
C LYS A 318 23.97 -27.51 21.69
N ASP A 319 24.93 -26.61 21.94
CA ASP A 319 26.27 -26.97 22.43
C ASP A 319 26.23 -27.56 23.83
N TYR A 320 25.40 -27.00 24.72
CA TYR A 320 25.21 -27.53 26.06
C TYR A 320 24.68 -28.94 26.01
N GLN A 321 23.61 -29.19 25.25
CA GLN A 321 23.01 -30.52 25.18
C GLN A 321 23.95 -31.55 24.53
N ALA A 322 24.62 -31.17 23.43
CA ALA A 322 25.60 -32.07 22.79
C ALA A 322 26.78 -32.43 23.75
N LEU A 323 27.22 -31.50 24.56
CA LEU A 323 28.22 -31.79 25.60
C LEU A 323 27.68 -32.72 26.69
N MET A 324 26.42 -32.55 27.12
CA MET A 324 25.78 -33.47 28.08
C MET A 324 25.57 -34.87 27.52
N ASP A 325 25.22 -34.96 26.24
CA ASP A 325 25.09 -36.24 25.56
C ASP A 325 26.42 -37.04 25.54
N LEU A 326 27.56 -36.36 25.25
CA LEU A 326 28.89 -36.98 25.31
C LEU A 326 29.28 -37.37 26.74
N LYS A 327 28.97 -36.50 27.73
CA LYS A 327 29.22 -36.80 29.15
C LYS A 327 28.41 -38.06 29.59
N SER A 328 27.18 -38.21 29.15
CA SER A 328 26.35 -39.36 29.44
C SER A 328 26.90 -40.69 28.86
N LYS A 329 27.61 -40.57 27.72
CA LYS A 329 28.29 -41.72 27.09
C LYS A 329 29.69 -42.01 27.70
N ASN A 330 30.05 -41.37 28.82
CA ASN A 330 31.34 -41.47 29.51
C ASN A 330 32.56 -41.14 28.63
N HIS A 331 32.44 -40.18 27.73
CA HIS A 331 33.54 -39.74 26.86
C HIS A 331 34.62 -39.06 27.74
N GLU A 332 35.84 -39.65 27.79
CA GLU A 332 36.89 -39.28 28.74
C GLU A 332 37.24 -37.77 28.76
N LEU A 333 37.45 -37.18 27.59
CA LEU A 333 37.77 -35.75 27.47
C LEU A 333 36.57 -34.87 27.74
N ALA A 334 35.38 -35.21 27.18
CA ALA A 334 34.17 -34.40 27.41
C ALA A 334 33.75 -34.34 28.86
N SER A 335 33.99 -35.40 29.63
CA SER A 335 33.69 -35.44 31.06
C SER A 335 34.46 -34.41 31.90
N LYS A 336 35.64 -33.95 31.39
CA LYS A 336 36.51 -32.96 32.05
C LYS A 336 36.15 -31.50 31.66
N ILE A 337 35.29 -31.30 30.67
CA ILE A 337 34.93 -29.99 30.17
C ILE A 337 33.80 -29.41 31.02
N GLU A 338 34.01 -28.21 31.54
CA GLU A 338 33.00 -27.41 32.22
C GLU A 338 32.59 -26.20 31.32
N PRO A 339 31.28 -25.88 31.19
CA PRO A 339 30.84 -24.68 30.49
C PRO A 339 31.45 -23.40 31.06
N ILE A 340 31.93 -22.50 30.23
CA ILE A 340 32.59 -21.26 30.63
C ILE A 340 31.58 -20.10 30.48
N PRO A 341 30.98 -19.61 31.57
CA PRO A 341 30.09 -18.46 31.50
C PRO A 341 30.87 -17.18 31.21
N ILE A 342 30.41 -16.38 30.25
CA ILE A 342 31.02 -15.12 29.84
C ILE A 342 30.02 -13.95 29.73
N ILE A 343 28.71 -14.27 29.73
CA ILE A 343 27.65 -13.26 29.70
C ILE A 343 26.80 -13.42 30.97
N VAL A 344 26.57 -12.28 31.63
CA VAL A 344 25.66 -12.19 32.77
C VAL A 344 24.34 -11.61 32.30
N THR A 345 23.24 -12.38 32.45
CA THR A 345 21.90 -12.00 31.99
C THR A 345 20.92 -12.13 33.15
N GLU A 346 20.15 -11.10 33.41
CA GLU A 346 19.14 -11.10 34.46
C GLU A 346 18.09 -12.21 34.23
N GLY A 347 17.77 -12.95 35.28
CA GLY A 347 16.80 -14.04 35.25
C GLY A 347 17.40 -15.41 34.91
N TYR A 348 18.72 -15.53 34.69
CA TYR A 348 19.44 -16.79 34.47
C TYR A 348 20.56 -16.99 35.50
N GLY A 349 20.88 -18.25 35.72
CA GLY A 349 22.03 -18.64 36.53
C GLY A 349 23.37 -18.47 35.77
N ASN A 350 24.43 -19.08 36.31
CA ASN A 350 25.77 -19.00 35.72
C ASN A 350 25.90 -19.69 34.35
N ILE A 351 25.00 -20.64 34.05
CA ILE A 351 24.99 -21.37 32.77
C ILE A 351 23.59 -21.22 32.14
N PRO A 352 23.31 -20.07 31.46
CA PRO A 352 21.98 -19.79 30.93
C PRO A 352 21.45 -20.86 29.97
N ALA A 353 22.31 -21.47 29.16
CA ALA A 353 21.93 -22.56 28.26
C ALA A 353 21.37 -23.78 29.00
N LYS A 354 21.96 -24.12 30.17
CA LYS A 354 21.44 -25.18 31.05
C LYS A 354 20.05 -24.83 31.55
N ASP A 355 19.88 -23.62 32.10
CA ASP A 355 18.62 -23.20 32.70
C ASP A 355 17.45 -23.26 31.70
N VAL A 356 17.69 -22.85 30.45
CA VAL A 356 16.66 -22.90 29.38
C VAL A 356 16.37 -24.35 28.97
N CYS A 357 17.41 -25.17 28.75
CA CYS A 357 17.23 -26.57 28.38
C CYS A 357 16.46 -27.36 29.44
N GLU A 358 16.81 -27.18 30.72
CA GLU A 358 16.10 -27.85 31.84
C GLU A 358 14.66 -27.37 31.96
N ARG A 359 14.39 -26.08 31.82
CA ARG A 359 13.04 -25.52 31.89
C ARG A 359 12.13 -26.00 30.75
N LEU A 360 12.64 -26.11 29.53
CA LEU A 360 11.89 -26.60 28.36
C LEU A 360 11.85 -28.15 28.31
N GLY A 361 12.66 -28.83 29.16
CA GLY A 361 12.74 -30.29 29.17
C GLY A 361 13.32 -30.86 27.87
N VAL A 362 14.43 -30.25 27.41
CA VAL A 362 15.23 -30.75 26.27
C VAL A 362 15.89 -32.06 26.67
N THR A 363 15.85 -33.08 25.77
CA THR A 363 16.31 -34.44 26.05
C THR A 363 17.66 -34.79 25.43
N ASP A 364 17.95 -34.29 24.21
CA ASP A 364 19.14 -34.60 23.45
C ASP A 364 19.47 -33.47 22.44
N GLN A 365 20.61 -33.59 21.73
CA GLN A 365 21.11 -32.57 20.80
C GLN A 365 20.29 -32.38 19.52
N VAL A 366 19.29 -33.24 19.24
CA VAL A 366 18.41 -33.15 18.06
C VAL A 366 16.95 -32.85 18.46
N ASP A 367 16.70 -32.58 19.73
CA ASP A 367 15.36 -32.20 20.22
C ASP A 367 14.88 -30.89 19.55
N ALA A 368 13.68 -30.92 18.97
CA ALA A 368 13.07 -29.75 18.30
C ALA A 368 12.93 -28.52 19.21
N LYS A 369 12.83 -28.71 20.53
CA LYS A 369 12.74 -27.64 21.51
C LYS A 369 14.02 -26.78 21.60
N LEU A 370 15.14 -27.25 21.05
CA LEU A 370 16.39 -26.52 21.00
C LEU A 370 16.32 -25.24 20.15
N GLU A 371 15.45 -25.20 19.13
CA GLU A 371 15.18 -23.97 18.37
C GLU A 371 14.61 -22.89 19.30
N GLU A 372 13.51 -23.20 19.99
CA GLU A 372 12.86 -22.28 20.94
C GLU A 372 13.83 -21.84 22.06
N ALA A 373 14.60 -22.79 22.62
CA ALA A 373 15.61 -22.50 23.63
C ALA A 373 16.69 -21.53 23.14
N THR A 374 17.12 -21.70 21.89
CA THR A 374 18.16 -20.86 21.27
C THR A 374 17.64 -19.45 21.00
N GLU A 375 16.47 -19.33 20.38
CA GLU A 375 15.86 -18.03 20.09
C GLU A 375 15.64 -17.20 21.36
N GLU A 376 15.06 -17.82 22.38
CA GLU A 376 14.81 -17.15 23.67
C GLU A 376 16.10 -16.65 24.32
N LEU A 377 17.09 -17.54 24.45
CA LEU A 377 18.33 -17.20 25.15
C LEU A 377 19.11 -16.12 24.39
N TYR A 378 19.27 -16.29 23.08
CA TYR A 378 20.03 -15.36 22.25
C TYR A 378 19.45 -13.96 22.26
N LEU A 379 18.12 -13.83 22.18
CA LEU A 379 17.44 -12.53 22.24
C LEU A 379 17.68 -11.85 23.61
N LYS A 380 17.53 -12.60 24.70
CA LYS A 380 17.71 -12.06 26.07
C LYS A 380 19.16 -11.68 26.35
N GLU A 381 20.13 -12.48 25.95
CA GLU A 381 21.54 -12.17 26.11
C GLU A 381 21.94 -10.95 25.26
N PHE A 382 21.42 -10.83 24.04
CA PHE A 382 21.69 -9.69 23.16
C PHE A 382 21.17 -8.38 23.76
N VAL A 383 19.94 -8.34 24.24
CA VAL A 383 19.29 -7.12 24.74
C VAL A 383 19.76 -6.75 26.15
N ASN A 384 19.88 -7.73 27.06
CA ASN A 384 20.07 -7.51 28.49
C ASN A 384 21.43 -8.01 29.02
N GLY A 385 22.16 -8.81 28.23
CA GLY A 385 23.42 -9.42 28.66
C GLY A 385 24.57 -8.43 28.75
N LYS A 386 25.51 -8.70 29.72
CA LYS A 386 26.76 -8.00 29.87
C LYS A 386 27.91 -8.99 29.91
N LEU A 387 29.02 -8.65 29.26
CA LEU A 387 30.25 -9.43 29.28
C LEU A 387 30.91 -9.37 30.66
N ASN A 388 31.36 -10.53 31.15
CA ASN A 388 32.03 -10.60 32.49
C ASN A 388 33.58 -10.48 32.37
N GLU A 389 34.26 -10.66 33.52
CA GLU A 389 35.71 -10.51 33.63
C GLU A 389 36.53 -11.46 32.73
N LYS A 390 35.95 -12.56 32.26
CA LYS A 390 36.64 -13.50 31.35
C LYS A 390 36.79 -12.95 29.95
N CYS A 391 36.08 -11.88 29.62
CA CYS A 391 36.17 -11.21 28.31
C CYS A 391 37.28 -10.15 28.26
N GLY A 392 38.15 -10.05 29.28
CA GLY A 392 39.30 -9.16 29.27
C GLY A 392 38.92 -7.67 29.13
N ASP A 393 39.47 -7.02 28.11
CA ASP A 393 39.25 -5.58 27.87
C ASP A 393 37.76 -5.23 27.53
N PHE A 394 36.94 -6.23 27.32
CA PHE A 394 35.52 -6.04 26.98
C PHE A 394 34.57 -6.23 28.19
N VAL A 395 35.12 -6.31 29.41
CA VAL A 395 34.34 -6.52 30.64
C VAL A 395 33.33 -5.38 30.85
N ASN A 396 32.13 -5.74 31.34
CA ASN A 396 30.96 -4.86 31.57
C ASN A 396 30.32 -4.23 30.32
N GLU A 397 30.82 -4.50 29.11
CA GLU A 397 30.13 -4.09 27.89
C GLU A 397 28.80 -4.85 27.74
N LYS A 398 27.75 -4.15 27.30
CA LYS A 398 26.52 -4.83 26.84
C LYS A 398 26.85 -5.69 25.62
N VAL A 399 26.24 -6.85 25.50
CA VAL A 399 26.47 -7.77 24.38
C VAL A 399 26.25 -7.08 23.02
N GLU A 400 25.20 -6.24 22.88
CA GLU A 400 24.91 -5.45 21.69
C GLU A 400 26.13 -4.63 21.18
N PHE A 401 26.87 -4.00 22.09
CA PHE A 401 28.04 -3.17 21.74
C PHE A 401 29.35 -3.96 21.83
N GLY A 402 29.47 -4.85 22.81
CA GLY A 402 30.65 -5.69 23.03
C GLY A 402 30.94 -6.60 21.82
N ARG A 403 29.89 -7.15 21.21
CA ARG A 403 29.98 -7.96 19.98
C ARG A 403 30.76 -7.23 18.88
N ASN A 404 30.42 -5.97 18.61
CA ASN A 404 31.06 -5.16 17.57
C ASN A 404 32.53 -4.86 17.90
N LYS A 405 32.83 -4.56 19.17
CA LYS A 405 34.22 -4.32 19.60
C LYS A 405 35.08 -5.57 19.47
N VAL A 406 34.55 -6.75 19.84
CA VAL A 406 35.26 -8.03 19.67
C VAL A 406 35.47 -8.37 18.20
N ARG A 407 34.45 -8.13 17.38
CA ARG A 407 34.55 -8.29 15.90
C ARG A 407 35.71 -7.46 15.35
N ASP A 408 35.76 -6.16 15.66
CA ASP A 408 36.76 -5.24 15.14
C ASP A 408 38.17 -5.62 15.63
N TRP A 409 38.29 -5.99 16.91
CA TRP A 409 39.53 -6.49 17.50
C TRP A 409 40.05 -7.78 16.82
N LEU A 410 39.16 -8.72 16.44
CA LEU A 410 39.56 -9.92 15.71
C LEU A 410 39.93 -9.62 14.25
N LYS A 411 39.26 -8.66 13.62
CA LYS A 411 39.59 -8.17 12.27
C LYS A 411 40.99 -7.57 12.22
N ASP A 412 41.30 -6.70 13.16
CA ASP A 412 42.64 -6.04 13.26
C ASP A 412 43.77 -7.06 13.42
N LYS A 413 43.46 -8.23 14.01
CA LYS A 413 44.41 -9.34 14.15
C LYS A 413 44.41 -10.32 12.95
N ASN A 414 43.67 -10.04 11.91
CA ASN A 414 43.45 -10.94 10.78
C ASN A 414 42.95 -12.36 11.16
N GLN A 415 42.18 -12.45 12.25
CA GLN A 415 41.60 -13.68 12.78
C GLN A 415 40.11 -13.84 12.45
N LEU A 416 39.53 -12.85 11.76
CA LEU A 416 38.11 -12.84 11.39
C LEU A 416 37.95 -12.31 9.97
N GLU A 417 37.11 -13.01 9.19
CA GLU A 417 36.68 -12.60 7.86
C GLU A 417 35.16 -12.55 7.78
N SER A 418 34.63 -11.74 6.83
CA SER A 418 33.17 -11.70 6.57
C SER A 418 32.72 -12.94 5.81
N PHE A 419 31.55 -13.47 6.16
CA PHE A 419 30.91 -14.62 5.51
C PHE A 419 29.41 -14.32 5.29
N PRO A 420 29.07 -13.45 4.37
CA PRO A 420 27.68 -13.04 4.18
C PRO A 420 26.79 -14.21 3.73
N THR A 421 25.55 -14.23 4.24
CA THR A 421 24.57 -15.28 3.93
C THR A 421 23.22 -14.68 3.56
N LEU A 422 22.36 -15.44 2.90
CA LEU A 422 20.95 -15.07 2.72
C LEU A 422 20.18 -15.44 3.99
N GLN A 423 19.59 -14.45 4.63
CA GLN A 423 18.80 -14.60 5.86
C GLN A 423 17.47 -15.34 5.59
N ASN A 424 16.89 -15.12 4.41
CA ASN A 424 15.58 -15.62 4.02
C ASN A 424 15.67 -16.67 2.89
N ALA A 425 16.76 -17.45 2.83
CA ALA A 425 16.87 -18.59 1.92
C ALA A 425 15.84 -19.71 2.26
N PRO A 426 15.41 -20.50 1.26
CA PRO A 426 15.80 -20.46 -0.15
C PRO A 426 15.07 -19.38 -0.95
N ILE A 427 15.76 -18.70 -1.84
CA ILE A 427 15.20 -17.72 -2.77
C ILE A 427 15.47 -18.19 -4.20
N GLN A 428 14.46 -18.16 -5.05
CA GLN A 428 14.58 -18.55 -6.45
C GLN A 428 14.55 -17.33 -7.37
N CYS A 429 15.50 -17.28 -8.29
CA CYS A 429 15.45 -16.33 -9.40
C CYS A 429 14.30 -16.67 -10.35
N ARG A 430 13.83 -15.73 -11.15
CA ARG A 430 12.79 -15.96 -12.16
C ARG A 430 13.13 -17.01 -13.21
N CYS A 431 14.40 -17.35 -13.37
CA CYS A 431 14.84 -18.48 -14.20
C CYS A 431 14.72 -19.85 -13.51
N GLY A 432 14.21 -19.92 -12.27
CA GLY A 432 14.08 -21.14 -11.48
C GLY A 432 15.31 -21.54 -10.68
N CYS A 433 16.46 -20.87 -10.88
CA CYS A 433 17.71 -21.18 -10.15
C CYS A 433 17.66 -20.63 -8.72
N GLU A 434 18.15 -21.40 -7.76
CA GLU A 434 18.32 -20.91 -6.39
C GLU A 434 19.43 -19.84 -6.34
N CYS A 435 19.15 -18.75 -5.64
CA CYS A 435 20.05 -17.63 -5.47
C CYS A 435 21.08 -17.92 -4.36
N VAL A 436 22.31 -17.45 -4.58
CA VAL A 436 23.41 -17.49 -3.61
C VAL A 436 23.84 -16.08 -3.27
N VAL A 437 24.70 -15.92 -2.25
CA VAL A 437 25.40 -14.64 -2.04
C VAL A 437 26.68 -14.62 -2.88
N LYS A 438 26.94 -13.49 -3.55
CA LYS A 438 28.21 -13.24 -4.25
C LYS A 438 28.75 -11.87 -3.84
N VAL A 439 30.03 -11.81 -3.52
CA VAL A 439 30.74 -10.55 -3.34
C VAL A 439 31.20 -10.08 -4.73
N LEU A 440 30.59 -8.98 -5.19
CA LEU A 440 30.95 -8.38 -6.47
C LEU A 440 32.00 -7.30 -6.24
N ASN A 441 33.14 -7.45 -6.90
CA ASN A 441 34.14 -6.41 -7.01
C ASN A 441 33.78 -5.47 -8.16
N ASN A 442 34.04 -4.18 -8.02
CA ASN A 442 33.76 -3.15 -9.04
C ASN A 442 32.27 -2.98 -9.41
N GLN A 443 31.35 -3.33 -8.52
CA GLN A 443 29.93 -3.08 -8.68
C GLN A 443 29.62 -1.59 -8.45
N TRP A 444 28.64 -1.05 -9.19
CA TRP A 444 28.13 0.29 -9.02
C TRP A 444 26.93 0.28 -8.07
N PHE A 445 26.92 1.18 -7.08
CA PHE A 445 25.90 1.30 -6.04
C PHE A 445 25.37 2.71 -5.95
N LEU A 446 24.04 2.83 -5.75
CA LEU A 446 23.43 4.03 -5.17
C LEU A 446 23.73 4.03 -3.67
N ASN A 447 24.36 5.08 -3.18
CA ASN A 447 24.77 5.21 -1.78
C ASN A 447 23.60 5.68 -0.90
N TYR A 448 22.52 4.89 -0.82
CA TYR A 448 21.38 5.19 0.04
C TYR A 448 21.71 5.17 1.55
N GLY A 449 22.90 4.70 1.93
CA GLY A 449 23.45 4.79 3.29
C GLY A 449 23.93 6.19 3.69
N ASP A 450 24.08 7.12 2.73
CA ASP A 450 24.52 8.51 2.97
C ASP A 450 23.52 9.27 3.85
N GLU A 451 23.92 9.66 5.04
CA GLU A 451 23.03 10.32 6.02
C GLU A 451 22.54 11.71 5.57
N GLU A 452 23.34 12.46 4.80
CA GLU A 452 22.88 13.73 4.25
C GLU A 452 21.80 13.52 3.17
N TRP A 453 21.94 12.47 2.36
CA TRP A 453 20.90 12.10 1.40
C TRP A 453 19.62 11.64 2.11
N LYS A 454 19.71 10.79 3.12
CA LYS A 454 18.58 10.37 3.96
C LYS A 454 17.87 11.57 4.59
N LYS A 455 18.64 12.55 5.08
CA LYS A 455 18.08 13.78 5.66
C LYS A 455 17.30 14.59 4.64
N LEU A 456 17.81 14.76 3.42
CA LEU A 456 17.09 15.41 2.32
C LEU A 456 15.81 14.65 1.98
N ALA A 457 15.87 13.32 1.91
CA ALA A 457 14.71 12.48 1.62
C ALA A 457 13.63 12.57 2.72
N ARG A 458 14.05 12.60 4.01
CA ARG A 458 13.11 12.83 5.13
C ARG A 458 12.43 14.20 5.02
N ASN A 459 13.18 15.24 4.70
CA ASN A 459 12.60 16.59 4.49
C ASN A 459 11.59 16.60 3.33
N CYS A 460 11.92 15.95 2.22
CA CYS A 460 11.02 15.77 1.09
C CYS A 460 9.73 15.06 1.51
N LEU A 461 9.86 13.92 2.19
CA LEU A 461 8.74 13.12 2.69
C LEU A 461 7.86 13.90 3.68
N ASP A 462 8.47 14.70 4.56
CA ASP A 462 7.76 15.50 5.56
C ASP A 462 6.91 16.61 4.91
N GLY A 463 7.37 17.16 3.79
CA GLY A 463 6.62 18.11 2.97
C GLY A 463 5.49 17.48 2.14
N MET A 464 5.43 16.16 2.02
CA MET A 464 4.44 15.44 1.21
C MET A 464 3.18 15.07 2.01
N ASN A 465 2.04 15.08 1.31
CA ASN A 465 0.81 14.44 1.77
C ASN A 465 0.87 12.94 1.43
N ILE A 466 0.83 12.09 2.46
CA ILE A 466 0.83 10.63 2.28
C ILE A 466 -0.55 10.09 2.64
N LEU A 467 -1.20 9.45 1.67
CA LEU A 467 -2.52 8.86 1.85
C LEU A 467 -2.47 7.31 1.80
N PRO A 468 -2.97 6.62 2.85
CA PRO A 468 -3.37 7.14 4.17
C PRO A 468 -2.15 7.53 5.02
N ASN A 469 -2.29 8.54 5.85
CA ASN A 469 -1.19 9.14 6.62
C ASN A 469 -0.39 8.13 7.49
N LYS A 470 -1.02 7.05 7.94
CA LYS A 470 -0.35 5.99 8.74
C LYS A 470 0.83 5.31 8.03
N ILE A 471 0.88 5.34 6.69
CA ILE A 471 1.99 4.79 5.89
C ILE A 471 3.25 5.67 5.97
N LYS A 472 3.14 6.93 6.36
CA LYS A 472 4.28 7.85 6.44
C LYS A 472 5.39 7.32 7.37
N THR A 473 5.02 6.67 8.47
CA THR A 473 5.98 6.04 9.39
C THR A 473 6.76 4.92 8.69
N GLU A 474 6.09 4.07 7.90
CA GLU A 474 6.74 2.99 7.15
C GLU A 474 7.80 3.54 6.17
N PHE A 475 7.54 4.66 5.49
CA PHE A 475 8.54 5.34 4.66
C PHE A 475 9.75 5.81 5.45
N HIS A 476 9.54 6.42 6.62
CA HIS A 476 10.65 6.85 7.49
C HIS A 476 11.51 5.67 7.93
N ASP A 477 10.89 4.56 8.33
CA ASP A 477 11.58 3.34 8.73
C ASP A 477 12.43 2.81 7.56
N VAL A 478 11.87 2.74 6.36
CA VAL A 478 12.59 2.30 5.16
C VAL A 478 13.79 3.20 4.86
N ILE A 479 13.61 4.52 4.83
CA ILE A 479 14.71 5.46 4.56
C ILE A 479 15.82 5.31 5.62
N ASN A 480 15.47 5.08 6.87
CA ASN A 480 16.44 4.96 7.97
C ASN A 480 17.30 3.70 7.83
N TRP A 481 16.73 2.55 7.48
CA TRP A 481 17.51 1.30 7.37
C TRP A 481 18.17 1.06 6.02
N LEU A 482 17.85 1.83 4.98
CA LEU A 482 18.46 1.67 3.66
C LEU A 482 19.99 1.83 3.72
N HIS A 483 20.68 0.95 3.00
CA HIS A 483 22.11 0.94 2.76
C HIS A 483 22.41 1.05 1.26
N GLU A 484 23.67 0.86 0.88
CA GLU A 484 24.09 0.87 -0.53
C GLU A 484 23.34 -0.18 -1.32
N ARG A 485 22.81 0.22 -2.49
CA ARG A 485 22.05 -0.65 -3.37
C ARG A 485 22.71 -0.76 -4.74
N ALA A 486 22.96 -2.00 -5.20
CA ALA A 486 23.49 -2.24 -6.54
C ALA A 486 22.55 -1.66 -7.61
N CYS A 487 23.06 -0.69 -8.38
CA CYS A 487 22.26 0.06 -9.38
C CYS A 487 22.55 -0.35 -10.82
N ALA A 488 23.34 -1.40 -11.04
CA ALA A 488 23.69 -1.86 -12.38
C ALA A 488 23.69 -3.39 -12.46
N ARG A 489 23.52 -3.91 -13.69
CA ARG A 489 23.47 -5.32 -14.04
C ARG A 489 24.36 -5.57 -15.26
N GLN A 490 24.91 -6.78 -15.39
CA GLN A 490 25.73 -7.15 -16.55
C GLN A 490 24.88 -7.64 -17.73
N GLN A 491 23.67 -8.11 -17.47
CA GLN A 491 22.74 -8.57 -18.51
C GLN A 491 21.34 -7.99 -18.25
N GLY A 492 20.56 -7.83 -19.30
CA GLY A 492 19.18 -7.32 -19.23
C GLY A 492 18.88 -6.37 -20.39
N LEU A 493 17.63 -5.95 -20.47
CA LEU A 493 17.21 -4.82 -21.29
C LEU A 493 17.39 -3.53 -20.49
N GLY A 494 17.76 -2.43 -21.13
CA GLY A 494 17.85 -1.12 -20.45
C GLY A 494 18.96 -0.21 -20.99
N THR A 495 19.29 0.82 -20.22
CA THR A 495 20.28 1.84 -20.55
C THR A 495 21.67 1.45 -20.04
N LYS A 496 22.68 1.50 -20.87
CA LYS A 496 24.06 1.28 -20.44
C LYS A 496 24.58 2.46 -19.62
N LEU A 497 25.41 2.19 -18.60
CA LEU A 497 26.11 3.24 -17.87
C LEU A 497 26.99 4.09 -18.83
N PRO A 498 26.94 5.44 -18.77
CA PRO A 498 27.71 6.31 -19.66
C PRO A 498 29.23 6.10 -19.62
N TRP A 499 29.74 5.78 -18.43
CA TRP A 499 31.19 5.63 -18.15
C TRP A 499 31.66 4.18 -18.09
N ASP A 500 30.71 3.19 -18.11
CA ASP A 500 31.05 1.76 -18.01
C ASP A 500 30.02 0.93 -18.80
N LYS A 501 30.28 0.78 -20.09
CA LYS A 501 29.33 0.22 -21.06
C LYS A 501 29.07 -1.28 -20.92
N ASP A 502 29.81 -1.96 -20.05
CA ASP A 502 29.57 -3.36 -19.70
C ASP A 502 28.41 -3.52 -18.68
N TRP A 503 27.99 -2.42 -18.08
CA TRP A 503 26.93 -2.38 -17.10
C TRP A 503 25.69 -1.66 -17.64
N ILE A 504 24.52 -2.23 -17.31
CA ILE A 504 23.18 -1.71 -17.63
C ILE A 504 22.54 -1.21 -16.34
N VAL A 505 21.90 -0.04 -16.38
CA VAL A 505 21.17 0.53 -15.23
C VAL A 505 20.06 -0.43 -14.81
N GLU A 506 19.97 -0.69 -13.52
CA GLU A 506 18.99 -1.58 -12.91
C GLU A 506 17.58 -1.01 -12.96
N SER A 507 16.56 -1.87 -13.04
CA SER A 507 15.17 -1.51 -13.29
C SER A 507 14.53 -0.59 -12.23
N LEU A 508 14.87 -0.75 -10.94
CA LEU A 508 14.40 0.18 -9.91
C LEU A 508 15.13 1.52 -9.93
N SER A 509 16.34 1.55 -10.51
CA SER A 509 17.15 2.76 -10.60
C SER A 509 16.78 3.65 -11.79
N ASP A 510 16.29 3.08 -12.90
CA ASP A 510 15.85 3.82 -14.08
C ASP A 510 14.38 4.26 -14.02
N SER A 511 13.66 3.92 -12.97
CA SER A 511 12.22 4.14 -12.84
C SER A 511 11.83 5.15 -11.76
N VAL A 512 12.74 5.93 -11.23
CA VAL A 512 12.50 6.76 -10.04
C VAL A 512 12.06 8.21 -10.34
N ILE A 513 12.51 8.81 -11.46
CA ILE A 513 12.17 10.20 -11.82
C ILE A 513 11.58 10.35 -13.23
N TYR A 514 11.15 9.26 -13.85
CA TYR A 514 10.60 9.26 -15.22
C TYR A 514 9.40 10.18 -15.43
N MET A 515 8.78 10.65 -14.36
CA MET A 515 7.69 11.61 -14.41
C MET A 515 8.12 12.90 -15.09
N ALA A 516 9.38 13.30 -14.94
CA ALA A 516 9.92 14.45 -15.65
C ALA A 516 9.96 14.19 -17.17
N TYR A 517 10.27 12.98 -17.62
CA TYR A 517 10.30 12.62 -19.03
C TYR A 517 8.91 12.70 -19.69
N TYR A 518 7.82 12.43 -18.97
CA TYR A 518 6.46 12.59 -19.51
C TYR A 518 6.18 14.02 -20.02
N THR A 519 6.83 15.03 -19.46
CA THR A 519 6.62 16.42 -19.88
C THR A 519 7.22 16.70 -21.25
N ILE A 520 8.16 15.86 -21.71
CA ILE A 520 8.87 16.06 -22.99
C ILE A 520 8.63 14.94 -24.00
N SER A 521 8.15 13.78 -23.57
CA SER A 521 8.05 12.56 -24.39
C SER A 521 7.21 12.76 -25.67
N ARG A 522 6.16 13.61 -25.63
CA ARG A 522 5.36 13.88 -26.82
C ARG A 522 6.15 14.53 -27.95
N PHE A 523 7.15 15.39 -27.63
CA PHE A 523 8.00 16.05 -28.62
C PHE A 523 9.01 15.08 -29.27
N VAL A 524 9.36 14.03 -28.53
CA VAL A 524 10.16 12.93 -29.06
C VAL A 524 9.30 12.01 -29.92
N ASN A 525 8.09 11.71 -29.47
CA ASN A 525 7.16 10.81 -30.16
C ASN A 525 6.64 11.40 -31.49
N ASP A 526 6.41 12.70 -31.56
CA ASP A 526 5.96 13.37 -32.79
C ASP A 526 7.12 13.74 -33.74
N GLY A 527 8.37 13.46 -33.35
CA GLY A 527 9.58 13.70 -34.15
C GLY A 527 10.08 15.15 -34.13
N THR A 528 9.47 16.05 -33.33
CA THR A 528 9.96 17.43 -33.12
C THR A 528 11.38 17.43 -32.56
N VAL A 529 11.69 16.50 -31.69
CA VAL A 529 13.01 16.30 -31.06
C VAL A 529 13.47 14.85 -31.29
N LYS A 530 14.69 14.70 -31.79
CA LYS A 530 15.30 13.39 -31.96
C LYS A 530 16.17 13.01 -30.77
N PRO A 531 16.43 11.72 -30.53
CA PRO A 531 17.25 11.27 -29.40
C PRO A 531 18.63 11.91 -29.32
N GLU A 532 19.28 12.19 -30.48
CA GLU A 532 20.59 12.83 -30.57
C GLU A 532 20.58 14.29 -30.11
N ASN A 533 19.41 14.95 -30.08
CA ASN A 533 19.25 16.31 -29.58
C ASN A 533 19.22 16.38 -28.05
N LEU A 534 18.97 15.24 -27.39
CA LEU A 534 18.81 15.12 -25.92
C LEU A 534 20.17 14.99 -25.24
N THR A 535 20.94 16.11 -25.22
CA THR A 535 22.26 16.18 -24.57
C THR A 535 22.14 16.37 -23.06
N LYS A 536 23.23 16.19 -22.31
CA LYS A 536 23.26 16.47 -20.86
C LYS A 536 22.90 17.94 -20.59
N GLU A 537 23.49 18.85 -21.35
CA GLU A 537 23.26 20.29 -21.22
C GLU A 537 21.81 20.68 -21.50
N PHE A 538 21.17 19.97 -22.45
CA PHE A 538 19.74 20.15 -22.72
C PHE A 538 18.88 19.78 -21.50
N PHE A 539 19.11 18.63 -20.88
CA PHE A 539 18.38 18.24 -19.67
C PHE A 539 18.70 19.12 -18.47
N ASP A 540 19.97 19.52 -18.29
CA ASP A 540 20.39 20.43 -17.21
C ASP A 540 19.67 21.79 -17.33
N TYR A 541 19.54 22.31 -18.54
CA TYR A 541 18.81 23.57 -18.80
C TYR A 541 17.29 23.38 -18.56
N LEU A 542 16.75 22.30 -19.05
CA LEU A 542 15.31 22.06 -19.01
C LEU A 542 14.80 21.79 -17.59
N PHE A 543 15.48 20.91 -16.85
CA PHE A 543 15.01 20.38 -15.58
C PHE A 543 15.65 21.03 -14.35
N LEU A 544 16.88 21.57 -14.49
CA LEU A 544 17.64 22.11 -13.35
C LEU A 544 17.91 23.62 -13.47
N ASP A 545 17.41 24.28 -14.49
CA ASP A 545 17.67 25.70 -14.76
C ASP A 545 19.18 26.05 -14.90
N LYS A 546 20.00 25.10 -15.35
CA LYS A 546 21.45 25.27 -15.49
C LYS A 546 21.85 25.49 -16.95
N GLY A 547 22.70 26.45 -17.21
CA GLY A 547 23.24 26.75 -18.55
C GLY A 547 22.56 27.94 -19.24
N ASP A 548 23.07 28.26 -20.44
CA ASP A 548 22.59 29.34 -21.28
C ASP A 548 21.84 28.80 -22.51
N LEU A 549 20.68 29.40 -22.84
CA LEU A 549 19.80 28.95 -23.91
C LEU A 549 20.48 28.83 -25.26
N GLY A 550 21.28 29.87 -25.67
CA GLY A 550 21.96 29.85 -26.97
C GLY A 550 23.02 28.75 -27.10
N THR A 551 23.73 28.48 -25.98
CA THR A 551 24.72 27.40 -25.90
C THR A 551 24.00 26.04 -25.99
N VAL A 552 22.91 25.87 -25.27
CA VAL A 552 22.11 24.64 -25.28
C VAL A 552 21.47 24.40 -26.65
N ALA A 553 20.90 25.43 -27.27
CA ALA A 553 20.33 25.34 -28.61
C ALA A 553 21.37 24.86 -29.64
N SER A 554 22.58 25.39 -29.54
CA SER A 554 23.71 25.02 -30.44
C SER A 554 24.15 23.56 -30.18
N SER A 555 24.33 23.15 -28.92
CA SER A 555 24.79 21.80 -28.56
C SER A 555 23.72 20.73 -28.85
N ALA A 556 22.46 21.04 -28.63
CA ALA A 556 21.33 20.15 -28.89
C ALA A 556 20.88 20.16 -30.36
N ASN A 557 21.41 21.08 -31.19
CA ASN A 557 20.96 21.33 -32.59
C ASN A 557 19.42 21.48 -32.67
N LEU A 558 18.88 22.32 -31.81
CA LEU A 558 17.46 22.68 -31.73
C LEU A 558 17.28 24.21 -31.78
N SER A 559 16.12 24.68 -32.23
CA SER A 559 15.78 26.08 -32.09
C SER A 559 15.47 26.44 -30.64
N GLU A 560 15.79 27.69 -30.26
CA GLU A 560 15.48 28.23 -28.94
C GLU A 560 13.97 28.14 -28.62
N ASP A 561 13.11 28.33 -29.61
CA ASP A 561 11.65 28.26 -29.45
C ASP A 561 11.19 26.87 -29.04
N VAL A 562 11.76 25.81 -29.62
CA VAL A 562 11.43 24.42 -29.25
C VAL A 562 11.87 24.14 -27.79
N ILE A 563 13.09 24.52 -27.45
CA ILE A 563 13.62 24.32 -26.07
C ILE A 563 12.77 25.11 -25.07
N ASN A 564 12.44 26.36 -25.35
CA ASN A 564 11.59 27.19 -24.48
C ASN A 564 10.18 26.63 -24.35
N THR A 565 9.62 26.07 -25.43
CA THR A 565 8.30 25.41 -25.37
C THR A 565 8.33 24.18 -24.45
N MET A 566 9.35 23.35 -24.57
CA MET A 566 9.52 22.19 -23.71
C MET A 566 9.78 22.58 -22.25
N LYS A 567 10.59 23.60 -22.01
CA LYS A 567 10.85 24.15 -20.67
C LYS A 567 9.57 24.66 -20.01
N LYS A 568 8.76 25.43 -20.74
CA LYS A 568 7.45 25.90 -20.27
C LYS A 568 6.52 24.76 -19.95
N GLU A 569 6.55 23.68 -20.74
CA GLU A 569 5.72 22.49 -20.47
C GLU A 569 6.16 21.78 -19.19
N PHE A 570 7.45 21.57 -18.98
CA PHE A 570 7.98 21.06 -17.73
C PHE A 570 7.62 21.97 -16.54
N GLN A 571 7.88 23.25 -16.64
CA GLN A 571 7.58 24.22 -15.57
C GLN A 571 6.08 24.32 -15.24
N TYR A 572 5.21 24.10 -16.23
CA TYR A 572 3.77 24.10 -16.01
C TYR A 572 3.31 22.83 -15.28
N PHE A 573 3.72 21.64 -15.72
CA PHE A 573 3.22 20.39 -15.15
C PHE A 573 3.98 19.94 -13.91
N TYR A 574 5.30 20.14 -13.83
CA TYR A 574 6.10 19.71 -12.68
C TYR A 574 6.01 20.70 -11.51
N PRO A 575 6.06 20.26 -10.26
CA PRO A 575 6.25 18.89 -9.75
C PRO A 575 5.02 17.99 -9.90
N VAL A 576 5.21 16.67 -9.68
CA VAL A 576 4.14 15.69 -9.57
C VAL A 576 3.22 16.04 -8.40
N ASP A 577 1.91 16.16 -8.68
CA ASP A 577 0.94 16.50 -7.65
C ASP A 577 0.41 15.26 -6.91
N ALA A 578 0.34 14.09 -7.58
CA ALA A 578 -0.03 12.84 -6.92
C ALA A 578 0.62 11.63 -7.61
N ARG A 579 1.19 10.73 -6.81
CA ARG A 579 1.76 9.44 -7.23
C ARG A 579 0.97 8.30 -6.62
N HIS A 580 0.29 7.50 -7.46
CA HIS A 580 -0.46 6.31 -7.04
C HIS A 580 0.39 5.04 -7.15
N SER A 581 0.31 4.17 -6.15
CA SER A 581 1.05 2.91 -6.16
C SER A 581 0.52 1.89 -5.14
N GLY A 582 0.88 0.62 -5.29
CA GLY A 582 0.63 -0.42 -4.31
C GLY A 582 1.54 -0.32 -3.09
N ARG A 583 1.09 -0.85 -1.94
CA ARG A 583 1.84 -0.84 -0.67
C ARG A 583 3.15 -1.62 -0.75
N ASP A 584 3.20 -2.67 -1.54
CA ASP A 584 4.38 -3.49 -1.79
C ASP A 584 5.57 -2.68 -2.34
N LEU A 585 5.30 -1.54 -2.99
CA LEU A 585 6.34 -0.65 -3.52
C LEU A 585 6.86 0.40 -2.52
N VAL A 586 6.33 0.48 -1.31
CA VAL A 586 6.83 1.40 -0.26
C VAL A 586 8.27 1.06 0.14
N GLN A 587 8.56 -0.23 0.30
CA GLN A 587 9.88 -0.71 0.74
C GLN A 587 11.00 -0.55 -0.28
N ASN A 588 10.68 -0.18 -1.52
CA ASN A 588 11.65 -0.05 -2.61
C ASN A 588 11.34 1.15 -3.50
N HIS A 589 10.61 0.97 -4.60
CA HIS A 589 10.39 1.96 -5.65
C HIS A 589 9.94 3.32 -5.13
N LEU A 590 8.94 3.39 -4.23
CA LEU A 590 8.42 4.67 -3.72
C LEU A 590 9.41 5.39 -2.80
N SER A 591 10.16 4.67 -1.98
CA SER A 591 11.23 5.26 -1.16
C SER A 591 12.38 5.75 -2.03
N PHE A 592 12.74 5.01 -3.09
CA PHE A 592 13.75 5.45 -4.06
C PHE A 592 13.27 6.65 -4.89
N PHE A 593 12.00 6.72 -5.23
CA PHE A 593 11.37 7.88 -5.85
C PHE A 593 11.59 9.14 -5.00
N VAL A 594 11.36 9.08 -3.69
CA VAL A 594 11.58 10.20 -2.76
C VAL A 594 13.06 10.58 -2.69
N LEU A 595 13.95 9.58 -2.48
CA LEU A 595 15.40 9.79 -2.40
C LEU A 595 15.96 10.46 -3.65
N ASN A 596 15.59 9.96 -4.84
CA ASN A 596 16.14 10.47 -6.10
C ASN A 596 15.59 11.86 -6.47
N HIS A 597 14.32 12.14 -6.18
CA HIS A 597 13.79 13.51 -6.35
C HIS A 597 14.52 14.50 -5.44
N ALA A 598 14.77 14.13 -4.18
CA ALA A 598 15.50 14.98 -3.25
C ALA A 598 16.96 15.22 -3.66
N ALA A 599 17.61 14.25 -4.34
CA ALA A 599 18.99 14.37 -4.77
C ALA A 599 19.18 15.17 -6.07
N ILE A 600 18.18 15.14 -6.97
CA ILE A 600 18.30 15.69 -8.32
C ILE A 600 17.65 17.07 -8.42
N PHE A 601 16.48 17.23 -7.82
CA PHE A 601 15.65 18.43 -7.99
C PHE A 601 15.70 19.35 -6.76
N GLU A 602 15.53 20.64 -7.00
CA GLU A 602 15.30 21.64 -5.94
C GLU A 602 13.97 21.39 -5.23
N GLU A 603 13.85 21.80 -3.97
CA GLU A 603 12.70 21.60 -3.10
C GLU A 603 11.36 21.99 -3.76
N LYS A 604 11.31 23.10 -4.51
CA LYS A 604 10.10 23.55 -5.23
C LYS A 604 9.57 22.54 -6.26
N LEU A 605 10.42 21.59 -6.70
CA LEU A 605 10.12 20.55 -7.69
C LEU A 605 9.91 19.18 -7.06
N TRP A 606 9.93 19.07 -5.72
CA TRP A 606 9.67 17.81 -5.04
C TRP A 606 8.20 17.41 -5.17
N PRO A 607 7.91 16.11 -5.26
CA PRO A 607 6.55 15.57 -5.33
C PRO A 607 5.69 16.01 -4.15
N LYS A 608 4.37 16.19 -4.37
CA LYS A 608 3.47 16.72 -3.35
C LYS A 608 2.68 15.66 -2.60
N GLU A 609 2.33 14.56 -3.28
CA GLU A 609 1.47 13.53 -2.69
C GLU A 609 1.84 12.13 -3.16
N ILE A 610 1.75 11.15 -2.25
CA ILE A 610 1.75 9.72 -2.58
C ILE A 610 0.44 9.10 -2.05
N VAL A 611 -0.23 8.35 -2.93
CA VAL A 611 -1.44 7.59 -2.59
C VAL A 611 -1.12 6.10 -2.65
N VAL A 612 -1.25 5.41 -1.52
CA VAL A 612 -0.88 3.99 -1.37
C VAL A 612 -2.13 3.14 -1.16
N ASN A 613 -2.34 2.14 -2.02
CA ASN A 613 -3.44 1.19 -1.92
C ASN A 613 -2.96 -0.21 -1.50
N GLY A 614 -3.85 -0.95 -0.84
CA GLY A 614 -3.66 -2.36 -0.50
C GLY A 614 -3.77 -3.28 -1.73
N SER A 615 -3.47 -4.56 -1.53
CA SER A 615 -3.54 -5.60 -2.55
C SER A 615 -4.99 -5.98 -2.91
N VAL A 616 -5.15 -6.83 -3.93
CA VAL A 616 -6.45 -7.43 -4.27
C VAL A 616 -6.35 -8.94 -4.09
N MET A 617 -7.29 -9.48 -3.33
CA MET A 617 -7.53 -10.90 -3.16
C MET A 617 -8.71 -11.32 -4.02
N MET A 618 -8.87 -12.61 -4.26
CA MET A 618 -10.02 -13.21 -4.91
C MET A 618 -10.58 -14.32 -4.03
N ASP A 619 -11.84 -14.15 -3.62
CA ASP A 619 -12.53 -15.11 -2.73
C ASP A 619 -11.71 -15.43 -1.46
N GLY A 620 -11.14 -14.39 -0.82
CA GLY A 620 -10.34 -14.47 0.40
C GLY A 620 -8.90 -15.00 0.22
N ALA A 621 -8.47 -15.29 -1.02
CA ALA A 621 -7.13 -15.79 -1.31
C ALA A 621 -6.32 -14.80 -2.17
N LYS A 622 -5.00 -14.76 -1.96
CA LYS A 622 -4.11 -13.96 -2.81
C LYS A 622 -4.15 -14.52 -4.24
N MET A 623 -4.33 -13.63 -5.23
CA MET A 623 -4.26 -14.03 -6.65
C MET A 623 -2.88 -14.59 -6.98
N SER A 624 -2.84 -15.79 -7.55
CA SER A 624 -1.62 -16.49 -7.92
C SER A 624 -1.85 -17.39 -9.13
N LYS A 625 -0.84 -17.44 -10.03
CA LYS A 625 -0.88 -18.29 -11.22
C LYS A 625 -1.00 -19.78 -10.87
N SER A 626 -0.29 -20.21 -9.80
CA SER A 626 -0.30 -21.60 -9.33
C SER A 626 -1.64 -22.03 -8.73
N MET A 627 -2.44 -21.09 -8.21
CA MET A 627 -3.78 -21.37 -7.69
C MET A 627 -4.87 -21.29 -8.77
N GLY A 628 -4.55 -20.81 -9.98
CA GLY A 628 -5.52 -20.67 -11.07
C GLY A 628 -6.64 -19.64 -10.81
N ASN A 629 -6.48 -18.78 -9.80
CA ASN A 629 -7.47 -17.78 -9.40
C ASN A 629 -7.19 -16.38 -9.97
N ILE A 630 -6.44 -16.27 -11.07
CA ILE A 630 -6.20 -15.03 -11.80
C ILE A 630 -7.26 -14.84 -12.89
N ILE A 631 -7.93 -13.70 -12.87
CA ILE A 631 -8.80 -13.29 -13.97
C ILE A 631 -8.09 -12.18 -14.76
N PRO A 632 -7.77 -12.40 -16.05
CA PRO A 632 -7.25 -11.33 -16.91
C PRO A 632 -8.26 -10.18 -17.00
N LEU A 633 -7.74 -8.95 -16.91
CA LEU A 633 -8.60 -7.75 -16.84
C LEU A 633 -9.50 -7.62 -18.08
N ARG A 634 -8.96 -7.87 -19.29
CA ARG A 634 -9.70 -7.79 -20.53
C ARG A 634 -10.83 -8.82 -20.61
N THR A 635 -10.60 -10.04 -20.11
CA THR A 635 -11.66 -11.07 -20.03
C THR A 635 -12.80 -10.59 -19.13
N ALA A 636 -12.49 -10.05 -17.95
CA ALA A 636 -13.49 -9.51 -17.05
C ALA A 636 -14.31 -8.36 -17.70
N ILE A 637 -13.64 -7.47 -18.45
CA ILE A 637 -14.31 -6.37 -19.17
C ILE A 637 -15.24 -6.91 -20.27
N GLN A 638 -14.78 -7.89 -21.05
CA GLN A 638 -15.58 -8.49 -22.13
C GLN A 638 -16.84 -9.17 -21.61
N ASP A 639 -16.77 -9.82 -20.45
CA ASP A 639 -17.88 -10.56 -19.86
C ASP A 639 -18.87 -9.64 -19.11
N HIS A 640 -18.39 -8.54 -18.53
CA HIS A 640 -19.17 -7.76 -17.57
C HIS A 640 -19.27 -6.26 -17.89
N GLY A 641 -18.46 -5.73 -18.80
CA GLY A 641 -18.32 -4.30 -19.06
C GLY A 641 -17.32 -3.60 -18.13
N ALA A 642 -16.76 -2.49 -18.59
CA ALA A 642 -15.71 -1.75 -17.86
C ALA A 642 -16.22 -1.15 -16.53
N ASP A 643 -17.37 -0.46 -16.56
CA ASP A 643 -17.86 0.27 -15.38
C ASP A 643 -18.28 -0.66 -14.23
N PRO A 644 -18.96 -1.80 -14.43
CA PRO A 644 -19.20 -2.76 -13.35
C PRO A 644 -17.92 -3.29 -12.70
N ILE A 645 -16.87 -3.54 -13.49
CA ILE A 645 -15.56 -3.98 -12.96
C ILE A 645 -14.89 -2.85 -12.18
N ARG A 646 -14.89 -1.61 -12.68
CA ARG A 646 -14.37 -0.44 -11.97
C ARG A 646 -15.04 -0.27 -10.61
N LEU A 647 -16.35 -0.31 -10.56
CA LEU A 647 -17.11 -0.15 -9.31
C LEU A 647 -16.91 -1.31 -8.34
N ALA A 648 -16.81 -2.55 -8.82
CA ALA A 648 -16.53 -3.72 -7.98
C ALA A 648 -15.15 -3.60 -7.32
N ILE A 649 -14.14 -3.15 -8.07
CA ILE A 649 -12.79 -2.89 -7.54
C ILE A 649 -12.80 -1.81 -6.45
N ILE A 650 -13.54 -0.70 -6.66
CA ILE A 650 -13.58 0.42 -5.72
C ILE A 650 -14.39 0.07 -4.47
N SER A 651 -15.53 -0.60 -4.64
CA SER A 651 -16.45 -0.91 -3.53
C SER A 651 -15.93 -1.98 -2.58
N SER A 652 -14.96 -2.81 -3.00
CA SER A 652 -14.49 -3.96 -2.24
C SER A 652 -13.69 -3.59 -0.98
N ALA A 653 -13.00 -2.44 -0.95
CA ALA A 653 -12.21 -2.03 0.22
C ALA A 653 -11.85 -0.54 0.22
N GLU A 654 -11.60 0.00 1.41
CA GLU A 654 -10.95 1.30 1.57
C GLU A 654 -9.48 1.27 1.14
N LEU A 655 -8.88 2.45 0.98
CA LEU A 655 -7.61 2.67 0.29
C LEU A 655 -6.50 1.66 0.66
N LEU A 656 -6.23 1.44 1.95
CA LEU A 656 -5.13 0.58 2.40
C LEU A 656 -5.55 -0.86 2.73
N GLN A 657 -6.84 -1.13 2.79
CA GLN A 657 -7.34 -2.48 3.03
C GLN A 657 -7.11 -3.35 1.80
N ASP A 658 -6.80 -4.61 2.01
CA ASP A 658 -6.81 -5.56 0.93
C ASP A 658 -8.24 -5.76 0.45
N ALA A 659 -8.43 -5.63 -0.85
CA ALA A 659 -9.73 -5.74 -1.49
C ALA A 659 -10.03 -7.20 -1.79
N ASP A 660 -11.17 -7.70 -1.36
CA ASP A 660 -11.65 -9.01 -1.76
C ASP A 660 -12.66 -8.87 -2.92
N PHE A 661 -12.21 -9.23 -4.10
CA PHE A 661 -13.01 -9.15 -5.31
C PHE A 661 -13.82 -10.43 -5.51
N ASN A 662 -15.12 -10.30 -5.73
CA ASN A 662 -16.00 -11.43 -6.07
C ASN A 662 -16.97 -11.08 -7.19
N MET A 663 -17.41 -12.09 -7.94
CA MET A 663 -18.27 -11.91 -9.11
C MET A 663 -19.73 -11.63 -8.75
N GLU A 664 -20.20 -11.98 -7.56
CA GLU A 664 -21.57 -11.69 -7.12
C GLU A 664 -21.78 -10.18 -6.98
N SER A 665 -20.77 -9.47 -6.45
CA SER A 665 -20.81 -8.01 -6.34
C SER A 665 -20.94 -7.31 -7.71
N VAL A 666 -20.29 -7.83 -8.74
CA VAL A 666 -20.38 -7.30 -10.12
C VAL A 666 -21.82 -7.37 -10.63
N SER A 667 -22.52 -8.49 -10.42
CA SER A 667 -23.92 -8.65 -10.83
C SER A 667 -24.85 -7.67 -10.10
N GLY A 668 -24.67 -7.48 -8.79
CA GLY A 668 -25.43 -6.51 -8.02
C GLY A 668 -25.22 -5.06 -8.51
N ILE A 669 -23.97 -4.72 -8.85
CA ILE A 669 -23.62 -3.41 -9.41
C ILE A 669 -24.25 -3.19 -10.78
N LYS A 670 -24.23 -4.19 -11.69
CA LYS A 670 -24.88 -4.11 -12.99
C LYS A 670 -26.35 -3.76 -12.85
N ASN A 671 -27.09 -4.51 -12.03
CA ASN A 671 -28.51 -4.26 -11.79
C ASN A 671 -28.76 -2.83 -11.27
N LYS A 672 -27.89 -2.33 -10.41
CA LYS A 672 -28.01 -0.97 -9.86
C LYS A 672 -27.78 0.10 -10.92
N LEU A 673 -26.77 -0.05 -11.77
CA LEU A 673 -26.50 0.88 -12.86
C LEU A 673 -27.60 0.86 -13.93
N GLU A 674 -28.14 -0.32 -14.25
CA GLU A 674 -29.26 -0.47 -15.18
C GLU A 674 -30.52 0.23 -14.66
N SER A 675 -30.83 0.06 -13.38
CA SER A 675 -31.94 0.75 -12.74
C SER A 675 -31.81 2.28 -12.79
N LEU A 676 -30.58 2.79 -12.51
CA LEU A 676 -30.32 4.23 -12.56
C LEU A 676 -30.40 4.78 -13.99
N LEU A 677 -29.92 4.03 -14.98
CA LEU A 677 -30.03 4.41 -16.39
C LEU A 677 -31.51 4.45 -16.85
N ASP A 678 -32.30 3.47 -16.45
CA ASP A 678 -33.75 3.44 -16.73
C ASP A 678 -34.44 4.67 -16.09
N GLU A 679 -34.11 5.00 -14.87
CA GLU A 679 -34.63 6.21 -14.21
C GLU A 679 -34.26 7.47 -15.00
N CYS A 680 -32.99 7.68 -15.33
CA CYS A 680 -32.52 8.82 -16.12
C CYS A 680 -33.21 8.91 -17.49
N SER A 681 -33.55 7.78 -18.12
CA SER A 681 -34.19 7.71 -19.43
C SER A 681 -35.64 8.18 -19.40
N THR A 682 -36.29 8.11 -18.25
CA THR A 682 -37.72 8.53 -18.11
C THR A 682 -37.85 10.01 -17.70
N LEU A 683 -36.79 10.61 -17.16
CA LEU A 683 -36.80 11.98 -16.66
C LEU A 683 -36.74 12.98 -17.85
N LYS A 684 -37.55 14.03 -17.73
CA LYS A 684 -37.53 15.14 -18.67
C LYS A 684 -37.10 16.42 -17.95
N LYS A 685 -36.31 17.23 -18.62
CA LYS A 685 -36.01 18.57 -18.17
C LYS A 685 -37.33 19.36 -18.11
N GLY A 686 -37.71 19.82 -16.92
CA GLY A 686 -38.95 20.56 -16.66
C GLY A 686 -38.70 21.80 -15.87
N GLU A 687 -39.68 22.73 -15.84
CA GLU A 687 -39.63 23.86 -14.94
C GLU A 687 -39.86 23.38 -13.52
N ILE A 688 -39.13 23.97 -12.58
CA ILE A 688 -39.33 23.76 -11.15
C ILE A 688 -40.34 24.83 -10.67
N GLY A 689 -41.53 24.38 -10.30
CA GLY A 689 -42.56 25.23 -9.76
C GLY A 689 -42.29 25.63 -8.28
N ASP A 690 -43.36 26.05 -7.57
CA ASP A 690 -43.26 26.38 -6.14
C ASP A 690 -42.84 25.14 -5.33
N LEU A 691 -41.74 25.26 -4.59
CA LEU A 691 -41.16 24.17 -3.81
C LEU A 691 -41.98 23.90 -2.55
N GLN A 692 -42.39 22.64 -2.40
CA GLN A 692 -43.00 22.13 -1.17
C GLN A 692 -41.92 21.72 -0.16
N THR A 693 -42.31 21.35 1.06
CA THR A 693 -41.36 20.97 2.13
C THR A 693 -40.42 19.83 1.72
N GLU A 694 -41.00 18.75 1.17
CA GLU A 694 -40.21 17.59 0.69
C GLU A 694 -39.25 17.94 -0.47
N ASP A 695 -39.63 18.94 -1.32
CA ASP A 695 -38.77 19.40 -2.40
C ASP A 695 -37.54 20.16 -1.86
N LYS A 696 -37.78 21.08 -0.89
CA LYS A 696 -36.73 21.81 -0.22
C LYS A 696 -35.79 20.85 0.53
N TRP A 697 -36.37 19.81 1.16
CA TRP A 697 -35.62 18.81 1.87
C TRP A 697 -34.69 18.04 0.95
N ILE A 698 -35.19 17.44 -0.14
CA ILE A 698 -34.36 16.64 -1.03
C ILE A 698 -33.29 17.47 -1.75
N LEU A 699 -33.60 18.74 -2.08
CA LEU A 699 -32.59 19.65 -2.64
C LEU A 699 -31.52 20.01 -1.60
N SER A 700 -31.90 20.24 -0.33
CA SER A 700 -30.94 20.45 0.76
C SER A 700 -30.09 19.22 1.03
N LYS A 701 -30.67 18.03 1.03
CA LYS A 701 -29.94 16.74 1.14
C LYS A 701 -28.98 16.54 -0.03
N THR A 702 -29.38 16.94 -1.23
CA THR A 702 -28.51 16.89 -2.42
C THR A 702 -27.27 17.75 -2.21
N GLN A 703 -27.42 18.95 -1.66
CA GLN A 703 -26.28 19.81 -1.34
C GLN A 703 -25.36 19.18 -0.29
N SER A 704 -25.91 18.61 0.78
CA SER A 704 -25.12 17.89 1.78
C SER A 704 -24.34 16.74 1.16
N LYS A 705 -24.97 15.95 0.27
CA LYS A 705 -24.30 14.86 -0.45
C LYS A 705 -23.19 15.34 -1.39
N ILE A 706 -23.38 16.45 -2.08
CA ILE A 706 -22.29 17.05 -2.89
C ILE A 706 -21.08 17.37 -2.00
N SER A 707 -21.29 17.96 -0.82
CA SER A 707 -20.20 18.26 0.11
C SER A 707 -19.51 17.00 0.64
N GLU A 708 -20.28 16.01 1.12
CA GLU A 708 -19.78 14.75 1.68
C GLU A 708 -18.97 13.95 0.64
N VAL A 709 -19.52 13.79 -0.56
CA VAL A 709 -18.85 13.07 -1.66
C VAL A 709 -17.60 13.81 -2.11
N THR A 710 -17.63 15.14 -2.21
CA THR A 710 -16.46 15.95 -2.58
C THR A 710 -15.33 15.74 -1.59
N GLU A 711 -15.61 15.87 -0.28
CA GLU A 711 -14.61 15.66 0.77
C GLU A 711 -14.06 14.22 0.77
N ALA A 712 -14.93 13.24 0.57
CA ALA A 712 -14.52 11.85 0.52
C ALA A 712 -13.58 11.57 -0.67
N VAL A 713 -13.88 12.10 -1.86
CA VAL A 713 -13.01 11.95 -3.05
C VAL A 713 -11.69 12.69 -2.87
N GLU A 714 -11.68 13.92 -2.35
CA GLU A 714 -10.46 14.69 -2.09
C GLU A 714 -9.51 13.97 -1.10
N LYS A 715 -10.07 13.22 -0.15
CA LYS A 715 -9.32 12.39 0.81
C LYS A 715 -9.09 10.94 0.35
N MET A 716 -9.40 10.62 -0.90
CA MET A 716 -9.30 9.28 -1.47
C MET A 716 -10.10 8.20 -0.72
N ARG A 717 -11.20 8.56 -0.03
CA ARG A 717 -12.16 7.64 0.58
C ARG A 717 -13.22 7.24 -0.46
N LEU A 718 -12.74 6.62 -1.54
CA LEU A 718 -13.55 6.41 -2.75
C LEU A 718 -14.70 5.41 -2.55
N ARG A 719 -14.52 4.39 -1.70
CA ARG A 719 -15.59 3.45 -1.36
C ARG A 719 -16.75 4.17 -0.64
N GLU A 720 -16.43 5.04 0.31
CA GLU A 720 -17.41 5.86 1.03
C GLU A 720 -18.16 6.77 0.05
N ALA A 721 -17.44 7.50 -0.81
CA ALA A 721 -18.03 8.35 -1.83
C ALA A 721 -18.98 7.58 -2.77
N LEU A 722 -18.55 6.40 -3.24
CA LEU A 722 -19.36 5.55 -4.10
C LEU A 722 -20.62 5.02 -3.38
N HIS A 723 -20.49 4.63 -2.13
CA HIS A 723 -21.62 4.20 -1.30
C HIS A 723 -22.64 5.32 -1.13
N ASP A 724 -22.19 6.52 -0.93
CA ASP A 724 -23.08 7.69 -0.82
C ASP A 724 -23.84 7.95 -2.13
N ILE A 725 -23.15 7.91 -3.27
CA ILE A 725 -23.76 8.14 -4.60
C ILE A 725 -24.79 7.06 -4.94
N LEU A 726 -24.49 5.79 -4.69
CA LEU A 726 -25.33 4.68 -5.17
C LEU A 726 -26.40 4.23 -4.18
N PHE A 727 -26.14 4.30 -2.87
CA PHE A 727 -27.01 3.71 -1.85
C PHE A 727 -27.63 4.72 -0.89
N THR A 728 -26.85 5.59 -0.28
CA THR A 728 -27.42 6.56 0.68
C THR A 728 -28.32 7.57 -0.04
N PHE A 729 -27.87 8.06 -1.18
CA PHE A 729 -28.64 8.96 -2.03
C PHE A 729 -29.96 8.35 -2.51
N GLU A 730 -29.94 7.06 -2.84
CA GLU A 730 -31.13 6.31 -3.25
C GLU A 730 -32.17 6.18 -2.12
N SER A 731 -31.69 6.01 -0.89
CA SER A 731 -32.58 5.98 0.28
C SER A 731 -33.33 7.32 0.45
N ASP A 732 -32.61 8.42 0.26
CA ASP A 732 -33.24 9.76 0.32
C ASP A 732 -34.23 9.98 -0.85
N LEU A 733 -33.89 9.58 -2.06
CA LEU A 733 -34.81 9.64 -3.21
C LEU A 733 -36.05 8.76 -3.01
N SER A 734 -35.90 7.55 -2.49
CA SER A 734 -37.04 6.66 -2.19
C SER A 734 -37.98 7.26 -1.16
N TRP A 735 -37.44 7.91 -0.12
CA TRP A 735 -38.26 8.65 0.83
C TRP A 735 -38.96 9.84 0.18
N TYR A 736 -38.28 10.64 -0.63
CA TYR A 736 -38.84 11.73 -1.39
C TYR A 736 -40.00 11.26 -2.27
N GLN A 737 -39.79 10.20 -3.06
CA GLN A 737 -40.86 9.63 -3.93
C GLN A 737 -42.06 9.16 -3.11
N LYS A 738 -41.85 8.54 -1.96
CA LYS A 738 -42.90 8.13 -1.05
C LYS A 738 -43.74 9.33 -0.55
N ARG A 739 -43.09 10.45 -0.23
CA ARG A 739 -43.73 11.71 0.15
C ARG A 739 -44.53 12.29 -1.00
N VAL A 740 -43.94 12.40 -2.18
CA VAL A 740 -44.61 12.89 -3.41
C VAL A 740 -45.86 12.08 -3.73
N GLN A 741 -45.77 10.73 -3.67
CA GLN A 741 -46.92 9.86 -3.89
C GLN A 741 -48.03 10.01 -2.82
N ALA A 742 -47.68 10.21 -1.56
CA ALA A 742 -48.64 10.42 -0.49
C ALA A 742 -49.45 11.70 -0.71
N LYS A 743 -48.82 12.74 -1.25
CA LYS A 743 -49.46 14.03 -1.64
C LYS A 743 -50.08 14.02 -3.04
N LYS A 744 -49.99 12.87 -3.75
CA LYS A 744 -50.56 12.70 -5.13
C LYS A 744 -50.04 13.75 -6.13
N ARG A 745 -48.74 14.04 -6.05
CA ARG A 745 -48.06 15.04 -6.90
C ARG A 745 -47.40 14.34 -8.09
N ASP A 746 -47.45 14.95 -9.26
CA ASP A 746 -46.91 14.49 -10.55
C ASP A 746 -45.93 15.49 -11.20
N ASN A 747 -45.87 16.73 -10.67
CA ASN A 747 -45.07 17.82 -11.24
C ASN A 747 -43.64 17.89 -10.65
N VAL A 748 -42.99 16.77 -10.42
CA VAL A 748 -41.67 16.69 -9.77
C VAL A 748 -40.53 16.34 -10.72
N SER A 749 -40.81 16.14 -12.02
CA SER A 749 -39.81 15.72 -12.99
C SER A 749 -38.60 16.65 -13.10
N GLY A 750 -38.84 17.98 -13.01
CA GLY A 750 -37.74 18.97 -13.03
C GLY A 750 -36.81 18.85 -11.82
N ILE A 751 -37.33 18.59 -10.62
CA ILE A 751 -36.56 18.38 -9.39
C ILE A 751 -35.75 17.10 -9.52
N LEU A 752 -36.36 15.98 -9.88
CA LEU A 752 -35.69 14.69 -10.07
C LEU A 752 -34.61 14.77 -11.17
N HIS A 753 -34.87 15.51 -12.24
CA HIS A 753 -33.89 15.75 -13.29
C HIS A 753 -32.66 16.51 -12.75
N GLN A 754 -32.86 17.59 -11.98
CA GLN A 754 -31.76 18.36 -11.38
C GLN A 754 -30.92 17.48 -10.43
N ILE A 755 -31.58 16.70 -9.57
CA ILE A 755 -30.95 15.81 -8.60
C ILE A 755 -30.13 14.73 -9.31
N ASN A 756 -30.74 14.03 -10.30
CA ASN A 756 -30.04 12.97 -11.03
C ASN A 756 -28.91 13.52 -11.91
N SER A 757 -29.03 14.76 -12.43
CA SER A 757 -27.92 15.41 -13.11
C SER A 757 -26.70 15.58 -12.17
N ALA A 758 -26.90 16.04 -10.94
CA ALA A 758 -25.83 16.13 -9.96
C ALA A 758 -25.28 14.75 -9.58
N ARG A 759 -26.16 13.75 -9.38
CA ARG A 759 -25.79 12.37 -9.05
C ARG A 759 -24.95 11.72 -10.15
N VAL A 760 -25.34 11.87 -11.41
CA VAL A 760 -24.63 11.34 -12.60
C VAL A 760 -23.28 12.03 -12.75
N ALA A 761 -23.20 13.35 -12.54
CA ALA A 761 -21.93 14.08 -12.56
C ALA A 761 -20.96 13.56 -11.47
N MET A 762 -21.45 13.30 -10.23
CA MET A 762 -20.63 12.71 -9.16
C MET A 762 -20.25 11.25 -9.44
N LEU A 763 -21.08 10.48 -10.14
CA LEU A 763 -20.80 9.10 -10.51
C LEU A 763 -19.78 9.00 -11.64
N SER A 764 -19.67 10.00 -12.51
CA SER A 764 -18.91 9.91 -13.75
C SER A 764 -17.42 9.61 -13.60
N PRO A 765 -16.67 10.04 -12.56
CA PRO A 765 -15.30 9.57 -12.36
C PRO A 765 -15.19 8.06 -12.06
N PHE A 766 -16.19 7.49 -11.44
CA PHE A 766 -16.24 6.09 -11.01
C PHE A 766 -16.68 5.15 -12.11
N ALA A 767 -17.76 5.50 -12.82
CA ALA A 767 -18.37 4.71 -13.89
C ALA A 767 -18.57 5.59 -15.13
N PRO A 768 -17.49 5.94 -15.85
CA PRO A 768 -17.53 6.99 -16.86
C PRO A 768 -18.38 6.64 -18.09
N HIS A 769 -18.41 5.39 -18.56
CA HIS A 769 -19.14 5.02 -19.77
C HIS A 769 -20.66 5.12 -19.56
N VAL A 770 -21.17 4.51 -18.48
CA VAL A 770 -22.60 4.54 -18.19
C VAL A 770 -23.05 5.93 -17.73
N ALA A 771 -22.18 6.71 -17.08
CA ALA A 771 -22.51 8.07 -16.71
C ALA A 771 -22.66 8.99 -17.94
N GLU A 772 -21.84 8.83 -18.98
CA GLU A 772 -22.04 9.53 -20.25
C GLU A 772 -23.39 9.15 -20.90
N GLU A 773 -23.78 7.85 -20.87
CA GLU A 773 -25.07 7.42 -21.38
C GLU A 773 -26.23 8.03 -20.60
N MET A 774 -26.16 8.01 -19.26
CA MET A 774 -27.16 8.64 -18.40
C MET A 774 -27.25 10.15 -18.67
N TRP A 775 -26.11 10.81 -18.87
CA TRP A 775 -26.04 12.24 -19.14
C TRP A 775 -26.66 12.61 -20.49
N GLU A 776 -26.42 11.79 -21.54
CA GLU A 776 -27.09 11.93 -22.83
C GLU A 776 -28.62 11.70 -22.70
N LYS A 777 -29.07 10.69 -21.91
CA LYS A 777 -30.51 10.42 -21.68
C LYS A 777 -31.19 11.55 -20.88
N LEU A 778 -30.50 12.23 -20.01
CA LEU A 778 -30.99 13.45 -19.34
C LEU A 778 -31.10 14.66 -20.29
N GLY A 779 -30.76 14.50 -21.59
CA GLY A 779 -30.91 15.53 -22.60
C GLY A 779 -29.75 16.52 -22.72
N ASN A 780 -28.58 16.19 -22.16
CA ASN A 780 -27.37 16.99 -22.32
C ASN A 780 -26.67 16.64 -23.63
N SER A 781 -26.12 17.65 -24.32
CA SER A 781 -25.44 17.46 -25.62
C SER A 781 -23.92 17.36 -25.49
N GLU A 782 -23.34 17.84 -24.41
CA GLU A 782 -21.91 17.78 -24.12
C GLU A 782 -21.59 16.53 -23.30
N LEU A 783 -20.32 16.11 -23.34
CA LEU A 783 -19.83 14.99 -22.53
C LEU A 783 -19.88 15.35 -21.04
N VAL A 784 -20.27 14.39 -20.16
CA VAL A 784 -20.22 14.61 -18.70
C VAL A 784 -18.79 14.80 -18.22
N SER A 785 -17.81 14.17 -18.87
CA SER A 785 -16.39 14.37 -18.62
C SER A 785 -15.91 15.83 -18.76
N LYS A 786 -16.62 16.64 -19.57
CA LYS A 786 -16.37 18.09 -19.74
C LYS A 786 -17.23 18.98 -18.86
N SER A 787 -18.20 18.42 -18.16
CA SER A 787 -19.02 19.19 -17.22
C SER A 787 -18.25 19.56 -15.96
N SER A 788 -18.73 20.58 -15.25
CA SER A 788 -18.18 20.92 -13.95
C SER A 788 -18.66 19.97 -12.86
N TRP A 789 -17.76 19.66 -11.90
CA TRP A 789 -18.17 18.99 -10.68
C TRP A 789 -19.26 19.79 -9.96
N PRO A 790 -20.31 19.15 -9.42
CA PRO A 790 -21.36 19.86 -8.70
C PRO A 790 -20.80 20.66 -7.54
N GLU A 791 -21.19 21.93 -7.46
CA GLU A 791 -20.73 22.83 -6.40
C GLU A 791 -21.68 22.79 -5.20
N TYR A 792 -21.11 22.67 -4.01
CA TYR A 792 -21.82 22.86 -2.77
C TYR A 792 -22.09 24.34 -2.53
N SER A 793 -23.33 24.67 -2.13
CA SER A 793 -23.75 26.03 -1.81
C SER A 793 -24.52 26.01 -0.50
N SER A 794 -23.96 26.60 0.56
CA SER A 794 -24.56 26.59 1.90
C SER A 794 -25.90 27.33 1.97
N ASP A 795 -26.11 28.34 1.11
CA ASP A 795 -27.37 29.08 0.99
C ASP A 795 -28.53 28.26 0.42
N LYS A 796 -28.23 27.09 -0.19
CA LYS A 796 -29.20 26.12 -0.69
C LYS A 796 -29.53 25.02 0.32
N VAL A 797 -28.94 25.05 1.51
CA VAL A 797 -29.19 24.10 2.59
C VAL A 797 -30.14 24.71 3.60
N ASP A 798 -31.36 24.20 3.67
CA ASP A 798 -32.31 24.56 4.70
C ASP A 798 -32.27 23.54 5.84
N VAL A 799 -31.47 23.86 6.86
CA VAL A 799 -31.27 23.00 8.03
C VAL A 799 -32.58 22.72 8.78
N ASN A 800 -33.47 23.68 8.82
CA ASN A 800 -34.76 23.54 9.53
C ASN A 800 -35.65 22.52 8.81
N VAL A 801 -35.69 22.56 7.48
CA VAL A 801 -36.44 21.59 6.67
C VAL A 801 -35.83 20.18 6.79
N ILE A 802 -34.47 20.08 6.82
CA ILE A 802 -33.81 18.78 7.04
C ILE A 802 -34.25 18.21 8.40
N GLN A 803 -34.18 18.98 9.48
CA GLN A 803 -34.55 18.51 10.82
C GLN A 803 -36.04 18.17 10.94
N ALA A 804 -36.93 18.93 10.33
CA ALA A 804 -38.34 18.66 10.31
C ALA A 804 -38.67 17.33 9.60
N GLU A 805 -38.08 17.12 8.43
CA GLU A 805 -38.35 15.90 7.67
C GLU A 805 -37.71 14.65 8.32
N GLU A 806 -36.53 14.76 8.97
CA GLU A 806 -35.95 13.67 9.77
C GLU A 806 -36.81 13.32 10.98
N LEU A 807 -37.47 14.34 11.63
CA LEU A 807 -38.46 14.10 12.67
C LEU A 807 -39.64 13.29 12.14
N LEU A 808 -40.17 13.64 10.98
CA LEU A 808 -41.28 12.92 10.36
C LEU A 808 -40.88 11.47 10.01
N LYS A 809 -39.73 11.30 9.37
CA LYS A 809 -39.20 9.99 8.98
C LYS A 809 -39.00 9.07 10.17
N SER A 810 -38.31 9.55 11.23
CA SER A 810 -38.12 8.79 12.47
C SER A 810 -39.43 8.47 13.19
N THR A 811 -40.40 9.38 13.17
CA THR A 811 -41.72 9.13 13.77
C THR A 811 -42.46 7.99 13.05
N ILE A 812 -42.43 7.97 11.73
CA ILE A 812 -43.04 6.90 10.92
C ILE A 812 -42.33 5.55 11.13
N GLU A 813 -41.03 5.56 11.21
CA GLU A 813 -40.22 4.38 11.51
C GLU A 813 -40.52 3.84 12.91
N ASP A 814 -40.61 4.69 13.91
CA ASP A 814 -40.97 4.31 15.29
C ASP A 814 -42.39 3.71 15.38
N ILE A 815 -43.39 4.30 14.69
CA ILE A 815 -44.73 3.69 14.58
C ILE A 815 -44.65 2.30 13.95
N SER A 816 -43.95 2.18 12.84
CA SER A 816 -43.81 0.91 12.11
C SER A 816 -43.12 -0.15 12.96
N ASN A 817 -42.08 0.20 13.71
CA ASN A 817 -41.37 -0.68 14.63
C ASN A 817 -42.27 -1.13 15.80
N ILE A 818 -43.05 -0.23 16.39
CA ILE A 818 -44.03 -0.56 17.45
C ILE A 818 -45.06 -1.57 16.92
N LEU A 819 -45.63 -1.31 15.75
CA LEU A 819 -46.61 -2.23 15.11
C LEU A 819 -46.01 -3.61 14.84
N LYS A 820 -44.80 -3.67 14.31
CA LYS A 820 -44.07 -4.91 14.01
C LYS A 820 -43.81 -5.74 15.26
N VAL A 821 -43.38 -5.08 16.36
CA VAL A 821 -43.08 -5.73 17.63
C VAL A 821 -44.35 -6.17 18.36
N THR A 822 -45.35 -5.30 18.43
CA THR A 822 -46.58 -5.56 19.18
C THR A 822 -47.60 -6.39 18.42
N LYS A 823 -47.50 -6.44 17.08
CA LYS A 823 -48.45 -7.10 16.16
C LYS A 823 -49.91 -6.61 16.32
N ILE A 824 -50.08 -5.37 16.78
CA ILE A 824 -51.38 -4.75 16.93
C ILE A 824 -51.83 -4.22 15.56
N SER A 825 -53.09 -4.44 15.18
CA SER A 825 -53.72 -3.74 14.09
C SER A 825 -54.23 -2.39 14.63
N PRO A 826 -53.66 -1.27 14.23
CA PRO A 826 -54.00 0.04 14.82
C PRO A 826 -55.44 0.43 14.48
N LYS A 827 -56.17 0.93 15.44
CA LYS A 827 -57.43 1.61 15.25
C LYS A 827 -57.28 3.12 15.38
N LYS A 828 -56.30 3.54 16.14
CA LYS A 828 -55.99 4.93 16.41
C LYS A 828 -54.52 5.06 16.76
N ILE A 829 -53.82 6.06 16.20
CA ILE A 829 -52.45 6.40 16.53
C ILE A 829 -52.44 7.83 17.07
N VAL A 830 -51.84 8.04 18.23
CA VAL A 830 -51.70 9.35 18.86
C VAL A 830 -50.23 9.65 19.11
N ILE A 831 -49.82 10.83 18.68
CA ILE A 831 -48.45 11.31 18.79
C ILE A 831 -48.43 12.51 19.74
N TYR A 832 -47.52 12.49 20.68
CA TYR A 832 -47.33 13.60 21.65
C TYR A 832 -45.98 14.25 21.37
N VAL A 833 -45.96 15.56 21.16
CA VAL A 833 -44.74 16.35 20.93
C VAL A 833 -44.41 17.18 22.16
N ASN A 834 -43.14 17.52 22.31
CA ASN A 834 -42.71 18.41 23.37
C ASN A 834 -43.11 19.84 23.09
N SER A 835 -43.70 20.49 24.08
CA SER A 835 -44.03 21.94 24.09
C SER A 835 -43.47 22.66 25.33
N ASP A 836 -42.83 21.93 26.24
CA ASP A 836 -42.21 22.48 27.43
C ASP A 836 -40.97 23.29 27.05
N SER A 837 -41.03 24.61 27.24
CA SER A 837 -39.95 25.53 26.94
C SER A 837 -38.69 25.24 27.78
N LEU A 838 -38.84 24.75 29.02
CA LEU A 838 -37.73 24.36 29.88
C LEU A 838 -37.01 23.11 29.34
N LYS A 839 -37.76 22.07 28.96
CA LYS A 839 -37.22 20.88 28.33
C LYS A 839 -36.47 21.23 27.06
N SER A 840 -36.98 22.12 26.23
CA SER A 840 -36.33 22.57 25.00
C SER A 840 -35.03 23.34 25.28
N LYS A 841 -34.99 24.23 26.28
CA LYS A 841 -33.78 24.94 26.71
C LYS A 841 -32.73 23.98 27.25
N ILE A 842 -33.11 23.04 28.10
CA ILE A 842 -32.21 22.01 28.64
C ILE A 842 -31.65 21.18 27.49
N TYR A 843 -32.47 20.72 26.55
CA TYR A 843 -32.03 19.98 25.38
C TYR A 843 -30.97 20.75 24.57
N ARG A 844 -31.24 22.00 24.23
CA ARG A 844 -30.32 22.82 23.42
C ARG A 844 -29.00 23.11 24.15
N LYS A 845 -29.05 23.27 25.48
CA LYS A 845 -27.86 23.44 26.31
C LYS A 845 -27.01 22.16 26.34
N ILE A 846 -27.64 21.00 26.53
CA ILE A 846 -26.94 19.69 26.48
C ILE A 846 -26.28 19.49 25.11
N LEU A 847 -27.04 19.78 24.03
CA LEU A 847 -26.56 19.67 22.68
C LEU A 847 -25.32 20.55 22.44
N ASN A 848 -25.33 21.78 22.89
CA ASN A 848 -24.19 22.71 22.79
C ASN A 848 -22.97 22.21 23.58
N ILE A 849 -23.15 21.68 24.79
CA ILE A 849 -22.12 21.12 25.64
C ILE A 849 -21.47 19.87 24.94
N MET A 850 -22.31 19.00 24.38
CA MET A 850 -21.85 17.79 23.71
C MET A 850 -21.09 18.08 22.40
N VAL A 851 -21.53 19.07 21.61
CA VAL A 851 -20.80 19.55 20.43
C VAL A 851 -19.45 20.14 20.83
N GLY A 852 -19.33 20.74 22.02
CA GLY A 852 -18.05 21.16 22.61
C GLY A 852 -17.16 20.03 23.14
N GLY A 853 -17.52 18.76 22.92
CA GLY A 853 -16.71 17.57 23.26
C GLY A 853 -16.88 17.04 24.69
N GLN A 854 -17.88 17.56 25.47
CA GLN A 854 -18.12 17.14 26.86
C GLN A 854 -19.30 16.16 26.92
N ASN A 855 -19.03 14.88 27.20
CA ASN A 855 -20.05 13.83 27.23
C ASN A 855 -20.32 13.27 28.65
N ASN A 856 -19.67 13.81 29.68
CA ASN A 856 -19.84 13.33 31.06
C ASN A 856 -21.08 13.91 31.73
N MET A 857 -21.98 13.06 32.23
CA MET A 857 -23.21 13.42 32.91
C MET A 857 -22.99 14.44 34.05
N GLY A 858 -21.95 14.28 34.86
CA GLY A 858 -21.63 15.19 35.97
C GLY A 858 -21.23 16.58 35.49
N VAL A 859 -20.46 16.69 34.38
CA VAL A 859 -20.07 17.95 33.77
C VAL A 859 -21.29 18.65 33.18
N VAL A 860 -22.13 17.92 32.41
CA VAL A 860 -23.36 18.44 31.82
C VAL A 860 -24.32 18.96 32.89
N MET A 861 -24.55 18.20 33.97
CA MET A 861 -25.39 18.63 35.08
C MET A 861 -24.86 19.89 35.78
N LYS A 862 -23.54 19.98 35.97
CA LYS A 862 -22.90 21.15 36.59
C LYS A 862 -23.15 22.42 35.75
N GLU A 863 -22.98 22.32 34.44
CA GLU A 863 -23.20 23.46 33.52
C GLU A 863 -24.68 23.84 33.41
N LEU A 864 -25.60 22.86 33.41
CA LEU A 864 -27.05 23.12 33.41
C LEU A 864 -27.49 23.84 34.69
N ILE A 865 -26.96 23.45 35.84
CA ILE A 865 -27.31 24.06 37.15
C ILE A 865 -26.70 25.45 37.30
N ALA A 866 -25.57 25.72 36.67
CA ALA A 866 -24.91 27.03 36.70
C ALA A 866 -25.64 28.09 35.87
N ASP A 867 -26.50 27.67 34.93
CA ASP A 867 -27.24 28.56 34.04
C ASP A 867 -28.65 28.85 34.62
N PRO A 868 -29.01 30.13 34.89
CA PRO A 868 -30.33 30.49 35.44
C PRO A 868 -31.53 29.98 34.64
N GLU A 869 -31.38 29.83 33.29
CA GLU A 869 -32.45 29.36 32.42
C GLU A 869 -32.69 27.85 32.47
N THR A 870 -31.68 27.08 32.89
CA THR A 870 -31.71 25.62 32.92
C THR A 870 -31.48 25.03 34.31
N ILE A 871 -31.42 25.88 35.37
CA ILE A 871 -31.16 25.46 36.76
C ILE A 871 -32.15 24.40 37.26
N ASP A 872 -33.39 24.42 36.79
CA ASP A 872 -34.39 23.43 37.16
C ASP A 872 -34.16 22.04 36.59
N ALA A 873 -33.10 21.84 35.74
CA ALA A 873 -32.64 20.53 35.30
C ALA A 873 -32.27 19.62 36.48
N LYS A 874 -31.84 20.20 37.63
CA LYS A 874 -31.60 19.45 38.87
C LYS A 874 -32.81 18.65 39.38
N LYS A 875 -34.03 19.05 38.98
CA LYS A 875 -35.30 18.37 39.30
C LYS A 875 -35.65 17.27 38.27
N MET A 876 -34.91 17.19 37.17
CA MET A 876 -35.20 16.31 36.01
C MET A 876 -34.02 15.44 35.59
N PRO A 877 -33.34 14.75 36.52
CA PRO A 877 -32.09 14.01 36.18
C PRO A 877 -32.34 12.90 35.15
N ASP A 878 -33.47 12.20 35.24
CA ASP A 878 -33.85 11.13 34.29
C ASP A 878 -34.06 11.67 32.87
N TYR A 879 -34.60 12.88 32.75
CA TYR A 879 -34.76 13.55 31.46
C TYR A 879 -33.38 13.88 30.85
N VAL A 880 -32.50 14.51 31.63
CA VAL A 880 -31.14 14.85 31.21
C VAL A 880 -30.39 13.61 30.77
N GLN A 881 -30.47 12.54 31.55
CA GLN A 881 -29.79 11.27 31.20
C GLN A 881 -30.31 10.70 29.88
N LYS A 882 -31.61 10.74 29.64
CA LYS A 882 -32.21 10.24 28.39
C LYS A 882 -31.77 11.10 27.21
N VAL A 883 -31.77 12.43 27.34
CA VAL A 883 -31.31 13.34 26.28
C VAL A 883 -29.83 13.09 25.95
N ILE A 884 -28.94 12.95 26.93
CA ILE A 884 -27.54 12.65 26.72
C ILE A 884 -27.41 11.31 25.97
N LYS A 885 -28.16 10.27 26.37
CA LYS A 885 -28.16 8.98 25.72
C LYS A 885 -28.60 9.06 24.25
N ASP A 886 -29.66 9.79 23.96
CA ASP A 886 -30.21 9.99 22.62
C ASP A 886 -29.15 10.70 21.76
N LEU A 887 -28.59 11.81 22.22
CA LEU A 887 -27.57 12.58 21.52
C LEU A 887 -26.23 11.84 21.39
N HIS A 888 -25.89 10.95 22.30
CA HIS A 888 -24.66 10.13 22.22
C HIS A 888 -24.72 9.13 21.07
N SER A 889 -25.89 8.67 20.68
CA SER A 889 -26.08 7.79 19.53
C SER A 889 -26.04 8.52 18.17
N GLU A 890 -26.06 9.85 18.16
CA GLU A 890 -26.04 10.67 16.94
C GLU A 890 -24.62 11.06 16.54
N SER A 891 -24.39 11.21 15.22
CA SER A 891 -23.11 11.70 14.72
C SER A 891 -22.87 13.17 15.08
N GLU A 892 -21.60 13.58 15.10
CA GLU A 892 -21.23 15.00 15.36
C GLU A 892 -21.82 15.95 14.32
N SER A 893 -21.96 15.51 13.08
CA SER A 893 -22.57 16.29 12.00
C SER A 893 -24.05 16.57 12.28
N ILE A 894 -24.81 15.54 12.71
CA ILE A 894 -26.24 15.70 13.08
C ILE A 894 -26.39 16.60 14.28
N LYS A 895 -25.54 16.47 15.29
CA LYS A 895 -25.57 17.32 16.48
C LYS A 895 -25.30 18.79 16.14
N LYS A 896 -24.32 19.09 15.29
CA LYS A 896 -24.05 20.45 14.82
C LYS A 896 -25.22 21.01 14.02
N MET A 897 -25.78 20.22 13.11
CA MET A 897 -26.93 20.60 12.32
C MET A 897 -28.16 20.94 13.20
N LYS A 898 -28.42 20.15 14.24
CA LYS A 898 -29.47 20.43 15.24
C LYS A 898 -29.21 21.72 16.04
N LEU A 899 -27.94 22.02 16.31
CA LEU A 899 -27.57 23.25 17.02
C LEU A 899 -27.79 24.50 16.14
N GLU A 900 -27.53 24.40 14.84
CA GLU A 900 -27.72 25.46 13.84
C GLU A 900 -29.18 25.66 13.48
N SER A 901 -30.06 24.64 13.66
CA SER A 901 -31.47 24.75 13.35
C SER A 901 -32.19 25.67 14.34
N GLU A 902 -33.15 26.46 13.82
CA GLU A 902 -34.09 27.18 14.64
C GLU A 902 -35.14 26.22 15.18
N SER A 903 -35.75 26.58 16.34
CA SER A 903 -36.86 25.80 16.84
C SER A 903 -38.11 26.02 15.96
N PHE A 904 -38.67 24.94 15.42
CA PHE A 904 -39.93 24.96 14.66
C PHE A 904 -41.06 24.32 15.47
N ASN A 905 -42.31 24.58 15.07
CA ASN A 905 -43.48 24.00 15.71
C ASN A 905 -43.67 22.54 15.28
N GLU A 906 -43.12 21.58 16.07
CA GLU A 906 -43.18 20.13 15.78
C GLU A 906 -44.62 19.65 15.62
N LYS A 907 -45.59 20.19 16.43
CA LYS A 907 -47.01 19.82 16.37
C LYS A 907 -47.62 20.20 15.03
N GLU A 908 -47.50 21.44 14.62
CA GLU A 908 -48.09 21.98 13.39
C GLU A 908 -47.49 21.24 12.17
N PHE A 909 -46.18 21.03 12.18
CA PHE A 909 -45.51 20.32 11.13
C PHE A 909 -45.97 18.85 11.02
N LEU A 910 -45.96 18.09 12.12
CA LEU A 910 -46.41 16.70 12.10
C LEU A 910 -47.88 16.56 11.79
N MET A 911 -48.76 17.46 12.27
CA MET A 911 -50.19 17.49 11.91
C MET A 911 -50.38 17.63 10.40
N SER A 912 -49.67 18.57 9.77
CA SER A 912 -49.82 18.82 8.32
C SER A 912 -49.32 17.64 7.50
N GLU A 913 -48.18 17.06 7.87
CA GLU A 913 -47.49 16.05 7.03
C GLU A 913 -48.04 14.64 7.26
N LEU A 914 -48.38 14.26 8.51
CA LEU A 914 -48.92 12.95 8.85
C LEU A 914 -50.34 12.72 8.33
N SER A 915 -51.14 13.79 8.07
CA SER A 915 -52.46 13.68 7.47
C SER A 915 -52.44 12.99 6.11
N SER A 916 -51.36 13.15 5.34
CA SER A 916 -51.18 12.56 4.00
C SER A 916 -50.46 11.20 4.06
N ILE A 917 -49.26 11.17 4.66
CA ILE A 917 -48.43 9.98 4.63
C ILE A 917 -48.84 8.93 5.65
N GLY A 918 -49.32 9.36 6.83
CA GLY A 918 -49.74 8.44 7.90
C GLY A 918 -50.98 7.62 7.53
N GLN A 919 -51.96 8.23 6.90
CA GLN A 919 -53.16 7.51 6.44
C GLN A 919 -52.83 6.52 5.36
N LYS A 920 -51.89 6.85 4.43
CA LYS A 920 -51.43 5.93 3.39
C LYS A 920 -50.68 4.73 3.94
N GLU A 921 -49.81 4.96 4.96
CA GLU A 921 -48.96 3.93 5.52
C GLU A 921 -49.67 2.98 6.49
N PHE A 922 -50.55 3.53 7.34
CA PHE A 922 -51.10 2.79 8.47
C PHE A 922 -52.62 2.53 8.37
N GLY A 923 -53.30 3.20 7.42
CA GLY A 923 -54.74 3.01 7.17
C GLY A 923 -55.64 3.60 8.23
N VAL A 924 -55.09 4.42 9.15
CA VAL A 924 -55.81 5.03 10.28
C VAL A 924 -55.47 6.50 10.39
N GLU A 925 -56.39 7.25 11.03
CA GLU A 925 -56.17 8.66 11.36
C GLU A 925 -55.09 8.77 12.47
N ILE A 926 -54.19 9.75 12.31
CA ILE A 926 -53.15 10.06 13.30
C ILE A 926 -53.45 11.39 13.92
N GLU A 927 -53.62 11.40 15.25
CA GLU A 927 -53.80 12.63 16.02
C GLU A 927 -52.45 13.07 16.62
N VAL A 928 -52.20 14.37 16.58
CA VAL A 928 -50.96 14.97 17.15
C VAL A 928 -51.34 15.95 18.24
N TYR A 929 -50.87 15.71 19.43
CA TYR A 929 -51.07 16.61 20.58
C TYR A 929 -49.74 17.17 21.07
N SER A 930 -49.82 18.38 21.61
CA SER A 930 -48.74 18.89 22.45
C SER A 930 -48.98 18.39 23.90
N GLU A 931 -47.89 18.12 24.64
CA GLU A 931 -48.01 17.73 26.05
C GLU A 931 -48.72 18.80 26.92
N SER A 932 -48.83 20.05 26.47
CA SER A 932 -49.45 21.20 27.12
C SER A 932 -50.88 21.52 26.65
N ASP A 933 -51.43 20.77 25.69
CA ASP A 933 -52.77 21.01 25.19
C ASP A 933 -53.84 20.80 26.30
N SER A 934 -54.87 21.64 26.38
CA SER A 934 -55.88 21.57 27.40
C SER A 934 -56.79 20.32 27.35
N ASN A 935 -56.89 19.69 26.16
CA ASN A 935 -57.73 18.52 25.90
C ASN A 935 -56.95 17.35 25.34
N VAL A 936 -55.79 17.01 25.93
CA VAL A 936 -54.94 15.89 25.49
C VAL A 936 -55.63 14.55 25.75
N TYR A 937 -55.79 13.75 24.70
CA TYR A 937 -56.18 12.35 24.88
C TYR A 937 -54.93 11.53 25.24
N ASP A 938 -54.74 11.23 26.53
CA ASP A 938 -53.57 10.47 27.02
C ASP A 938 -53.93 9.45 28.11
N PRO A 939 -54.65 8.36 27.76
CA PRO A 939 -55.13 7.38 28.73
C PRO A 939 -54.02 6.61 29.43
N LYS A 940 -52.77 6.61 28.87
CA LYS A 940 -51.59 5.85 29.39
C LYS A 940 -50.47 6.76 29.91
N GLY A 941 -50.69 8.07 30.00
CA GLY A 941 -49.69 9.01 30.49
C GLY A 941 -48.43 9.07 29.64
N LYS A 942 -48.55 8.90 28.32
CA LYS A 942 -47.42 8.90 27.38
C LYS A 942 -46.89 10.29 27.06
N ALA A 943 -47.74 11.32 27.09
CA ALA A 943 -47.36 12.70 26.71
C ALA A 943 -46.13 13.20 27.48
N ARG A 944 -46.02 12.89 28.78
CA ARG A 944 -44.88 13.30 29.63
C ARG A 944 -43.52 12.79 29.15
N HIS A 945 -43.49 11.78 28.28
CA HIS A 945 -42.28 11.20 27.75
C HIS A 945 -41.82 11.85 26.45
N ALA A 946 -42.60 12.77 25.88
CA ALA A 946 -42.20 13.53 24.71
C ALA A 946 -40.95 14.39 24.98
N ARG A 947 -40.01 14.39 24.04
CA ARG A 947 -38.79 15.17 24.07
C ARG A 947 -38.61 15.93 22.74
N PRO A 948 -37.85 17.00 22.70
CA PRO A 948 -37.53 17.67 21.45
C PRO A 948 -36.98 16.69 20.43
N TYR A 949 -37.48 16.69 19.21
CA TYR A 949 -37.18 15.78 18.10
C TYR A 949 -37.43 14.28 18.37
N LYS A 950 -38.15 13.97 19.46
CA LYS A 950 -38.50 12.57 19.80
C LYS A 950 -39.89 12.48 20.41
N PRO A 951 -40.93 12.43 19.58
CA PRO A 951 -42.31 12.32 20.01
C PRO A 951 -42.57 11.02 20.80
N ALA A 952 -43.55 11.06 21.71
CA ALA A 952 -44.08 9.84 22.33
C ALA A 952 -45.28 9.34 21.54
N ILE A 953 -45.40 8.03 21.40
CA ILE A 953 -46.37 7.38 20.53
C ILE A 953 -47.27 6.46 21.35
N LEU A 954 -48.58 6.62 21.16
CA LEU A 954 -49.62 5.70 21.66
C LEU A 954 -50.32 5.06 20.45
N ILE A 955 -50.40 3.73 20.43
CA ILE A 955 -51.14 2.96 19.44
C ILE A 955 -52.25 2.19 20.15
N GLU A 956 -53.46 2.28 19.62
CA GLU A 956 -54.66 1.63 20.13
C GLU A 956 -55.36 0.80 19.05
#